data_db66975499848a46f563c33e76744e9b
#
_entry.id   db66975499848a46f563c33e76744e9b
#
_cell.length_a   1.000
_cell.length_b   1.000
_cell.length_c   1.000
_cell.angle_alpha   90.00
_cell.angle_beta   90.00
_cell.angle_gamma   90.00
#
_symmetry.space_group_name_H-M   'P 1'
#
loop_
_entity.id
_entity.type
_entity.pdbx_description
1 polymer ?
#
loop_
_entity_poly.entity_id
_entity_poly.type
_entity_poly.pdbx_seq_one_letter_code
_entity_poly.pdbx_strand_id
1 'polypeptide(L)'
;MITPVLVALLLTAAPGGTGGIPVSLTVSGGVSLGAYEAGYLYYTLAAQQANPGFARVIIATGASAGSVNALLTLRASCARASLDPRQSLFHRVWVPMGLNQLFRPDSRSPVAAFSQESFQHVGAMVEEELARGLPEDCDVVLGIVASRLSPRLLEAADGRLKVPVTEEHFVVRIRGRGEGRHPLITNYVDPDSLDEQAFLPEARDGSVPFQHLLDAVIASTSFPVAFPPRPVKHCVARTRGKTSPFCPEASATTSLFVDGGVFDNSPLRLAAAYAGGGLSRAPGRGLRWNHGPRLSASRAPPPDVAFAFLSADAAAFPDQGASEESGEQSLLPLLLREMGGFVNSARSRELFLLIQDYPETAENLIYPRRHFPAASSPMYAFFGFFDRGFRSFDFDLGMYEARRQLEGYTLPRLAAEVRGRFTWPEDLPEARASSQSWAPYGCLRAIFDGTPDADARCAGDDLGNVRILAQVSLDRLWDRCRPSSRWDPPPAEFSACKDALGGAPPPRVNGVTGSPDWRKGVDESEAAQMTRLLAAYGYRWSDVSVPPGAPEEQVLAAMRSQLAAVTDHLARAQPSFGEEVAIGTAGRLGVDLFYYVPPRATAWLVLGRAFEIGGDWAVKDLSWVRLTGSIEVMNLVTAFGSSPPPVAFVPVIGLDALPSSLGSPAFQPSFLLRGGYMLSPNDSFGGSSCEGQDRVTIGACSRPAVETGAAAAIVGVLRLQLMFAWYPPAFGSPGLWAVLPSLGFQLGF
;
A
#
# COMPACT_ATOMS: atom_id res chain seq x y z
N MET A 1 -28.73 -12.03 18.78
CA MET A 1 -28.90 -12.12 20.24
C MET A 1 -27.54 -12.35 20.87
N ILE A 2 -26.69 -11.32 20.94
CA ILE A 2 -25.40 -11.34 21.61
C ILE A 2 -25.36 -10.09 22.49
N THR A 3 -25.86 -10.20 23.70
CA THR A 3 -25.74 -9.13 24.70
C THR A 3 -26.28 -9.70 26.02
N PRO A 4 -25.52 -9.97 27.02
CA PRO A 4 -25.44 -9.12 28.20
C PRO A 4 -24.14 -9.24 29.01
N VAL A 5 -23.13 -9.99 28.57
CA VAL A 5 -21.97 -10.33 29.44
C VAL A 5 -20.97 -9.20 29.56
N LEU A 6 -20.74 -8.41 28.49
CA LEU A 6 -19.82 -7.25 28.54
C LEU A 6 -20.30 -6.15 29.53
N VAL A 7 -21.62 -6.04 29.70
CA VAL A 7 -22.23 -5.10 30.68
C VAL A 7 -21.94 -5.55 32.12
N ALA A 8 -21.90 -6.86 32.37
CA ALA A 8 -21.60 -7.37 33.71
C ALA A 8 -20.13 -7.23 34.11
N LEU A 9 -19.20 -7.38 33.15
CA LEU A 9 -17.75 -7.23 33.38
C LEU A 9 -17.33 -5.80 33.65
N LEU A 10 -17.98 -4.83 32.99
CA LEU A 10 -17.76 -3.39 33.23
C LEU A 10 -18.40 -2.91 34.55
N LEU A 11 -19.39 -3.62 35.07
CA LEU A 11 -20.06 -3.31 36.35
C LEU A 11 -19.31 -3.85 37.58
N THR A 12 -18.38 -4.82 37.43
CA THR A 12 -17.63 -5.42 38.55
C THR A 12 -16.23 -4.80 38.74
N ALA A 13 -15.81 -3.80 37.94
CA ALA A 13 -14.65 -2.98 38.31
C ALA A 13 -14.96 -2.23 39.60
N ALA A 14 -14.69 -2.87 40.72
CA ALA A 14 -14.88 -2.30 42.05
C ALA A 14 -14.12 -0.97 42.14
N PRO A 15 -14.70 0.07 42.75
CA PRO A 15 -14.05 1.35 43.00
C PRO A 15 -12.99 1.20 44.08
N GLY A 16 -11.83 0.64 43.75
CA GLY A 16 -10.74 0.37 44.68
C GLY A 16 -9.45 -0.12 44.05
N GLY A 17 -9.44 -0.47 42.76
CA GLY A 17 -8.22 -0.87 42.07
C GLY A 17 -7.63 0.30 41.27
N THR A 18 -6.36 0.61 41.53
CA THR A 18 -5.58 1.68 40.89
C THR A 18 -5.24 1.44 39.40
N GLY A 19 -6.01 0.63 38.65
CA GLY A 19 -5.68 0.25 37.27
C GLY A 19 -6.91 0.21 36.37
N GLY A 20 -6.92 1.01 35.29
CA GLY A 20 -7.94 0.98 34.25
C GLY A 20 -8.10 -0.38 33.57
N ILE A 21 -9.08 -0.49 32.68
CA ILE A 21 -9.36 -1.72 31.89
C ILE A 21 -8.07 -2.13 31.14
N PRO A 22 -7.55 -3.34 31.37
CA PRO A 22 -6.38 -3.83 30.65
C PRO A 22 -6.73 -4.11 29.18
N VAL A 23 -5.95 -3.53 28.27
CA VAL A 23 -6.18 -3.63 26.81
C VAL A 23 -5.04 -4.39 26.17
N SER A 24 -5.36 -5.43 25.44
CA SER A 24 -4.53 -6.08 24.44
C SER A 24 -4.79 -5.43 23.09
N LEU A 25 -3.79 -4.75 22.53
CA LEU A 25 -3.89 -4.08 21.26
C LEU A 25 -3.19 -4.89 20.16
N THR A 26 -3.88 -5.17 19.07
CA THR A 26 -3.28 -5.72 17.84
C THR A 26 -3.49 -4.74 16.71
N VAL A 27 -2.41 -4.42 15.98
CA VAL A 27 -2.44 -3.50 14.85
C VAL A 27 -2.02 -4.26 13.59
N SER A 28 -2.87 -4.25 12.57
CA SER A 28 -2.58 -4.92 11.29
C SER A 28 -1.58 -4.14 10.45
N GLY A 29 -1.00 -4.80 9.43
CA GLY A 29 -0.30 -4.10 8.37
C GLY A 29 -1.25 -3.27 7.51
N GLY A 30 -0.81 -2.09 7.08
CA GLY A 30 -1.64 -1.15 6.32
C GLY A 30 -0.89 -0.27 5.33
N VAL A 31 0.40 -0.55 5.06
CA VAL A 31 1.24 0.27 4.17
C VAL A 31 1.18 1.75 4.57
N SER A 32 0.80 2.69 3.68
CA SER A 32 0.66 4.12 4.02
C SER A 32 -0.56 4.46 4.88
N LEU A 33 -1.55 3.54 4.99
CA LEU A 33 -2.65 3.66 5.96
C LEU A 33 -2.19 3.50 7.42
N GLY A 34 -0.92 3.17 7.66
CA GLY A 34 -0.29 3.34 8.96
C GLY A 34 -0.47 4.75 9.53
N ALA A 35 -0.62 5.78 8.70
CA ALA A 35 -0.96 7.14 9.13
C ALA A 35 -2.37 7.24 9.72
N TYR A 36 -3.36 6.55 9.15
CA TYR A 36 -4.71 6.44 9.71
C TYR A 36 -4.69 5.74 11.07
N GLU A 37 -4.01 4.60 11.14
CA GLU A 37 -3.87 3.85 12.40
C GLU A 37 -3.16 4.69 13.47
N ALA A 38 -2.11 5.42 13.08
CA ALA A 38 -1.37 6.32 13.95
C ALA A 38 -2.27 7.42 14.55
N GLY A 39 -3.14 8.02 13.75
CA GLY A 39 -4.13 8.99 14.20
C GLY A 39 -5.15 8.39 15.17
N TYR A 40 -5.65 7.20 14.84
CA TYR A 40 -6.59 6.46 15.69
C TYR A 40 -5.96 6.14 17.07
N LEU A 41 -4.75 5.62 17.07
CA LEU A 41 -4.03 5.28 18.29
C LEU A 41 -3.65 6.51 19.10
N TYR A 42 -3.18 7.58 18.43
CA TYR A 42 -2.90 8.85 19.10
C TYR A 42 -4.12 9.35 19.88
N TYR A 43 -5.29 9.43 19.22
CA TYR A 43 -6.50 9.92 19.86
C TYR A 43 -6.96 9.02 21.01
N THR A 44 -6.92 7.70 20.82
CA THR A 44 -7.28 6.73 21.86
C THR A 44 -6.39 6.86 23.10
N LEU A 45 -5.08 7.02 22.89
CA LEU A 45 -4.12 7.19 24.02
C LEU A 45 -4.23 8.57 24.67
N ALA A 46 -4.53 9.63 23.89
CA ALA A 46 -4.82 10.95 24.43
C ALA A 46 -6.10 10.91 25.29
N ALA A 47 -7.13 10.18 24.85
CA ALA A 47 -8.35 9.97 25.62
C ALA A 47 -8.09 9.17 26.93
N GLN A 48 -7.27 8.15 26.84
CA GLN A 48 -6.80 7.39 28.03
C GLN A 48 -6.06 8.32 29.02
N GLN A 49 -5.19 9.17 28.51
CA GLN A 49 -4.42 10.12 29.32
C GLN A 49 -5.29 11.19 29.96
N ALA A 50 -6.34 11.67 29.23
CA ALA A 50 -7.34 12.62 29.74
C ALA A 50 -8.22 12.00 30.85
N ASN A 51 -8.33 10.66 30.88
CA ASN A 51 -9.17 9.90 31.80
C ASN A 51 -8.36 8.83 32.52
N PRO A 52 -7.51 9.20 33.49
CA PRO A 52 -6.70 8.24 34.23
C PRO A 52 -7.56 7.17 34.91
N GLY A 53 -7.18 5.90 34.75
CA GLY A 53 -7.97 4.78 35.26
C GLY A 53 -9.07 4.28 34.31
N PHE A 54 -9.23 4.86 33.13
CA PHE A 54 -10.19 4.38 32.13
C PHE A 54 -9.70 3.08 31.45
N ALA A 55 -8.53 3.10 30.84
CA ALA A 55 -7.93 1.94 30.17
C ALA A 55 -6.40 1.97 30.29
N ARG A 56 -5.75 0.81 30.14
CA ARG A 56 -4.30 0.69 30.09
C ARG A 56 -3.89 -0.37 29.09
N VAL A 57 -3.09 -0.01 28.09
CA VAL A 57 -2.48 -0.96 27.18
C VAL A 57 -1.44 -1.78 27.96
N ILE A 58 -1.58 -3.10 27.94
CA ILE A 58 -0.68 -4.04 28.62
C ILE A 58 0.14 -4.87 27.64
N ILE A 59 -0.40 -5.12 26.45
CA ILE A 59 0.29 -5.78 25.33
C ILE A 59 -0.07 -5.09 24.03
N ALA A 60 0.92 -4.93 23.17
CA ALA A 60 0.72 -4.50 21.80
C ALA A 60 1.39 -5.48 20.86
N THR A 61 0.69 -5.91 19.82
CA THR A 61 1.23 -6.78 18.77
C THR A 61 1.00 -6.14 17.41
N GLY A 62 1.91 -6.39 16.47
CA GLY A 62 1.77 -5.81 15.13
C GLY A 62 2.57 -6.54 14.07
N ALA A 63 2.14 -6.35 12.83
CA ALA A 63 2.79 -6.79 11.62
C ALA A 63 2.93 -5.62 10.64
N SER A 64 3.99 -5.58 9.83
CA SER A 64 4.22 -4.52 8.84
C SER A 64 4.15 -3.10 9.47
N ALA A 65 3.39 -2.18 8.88
CA ALA A 65 3.11 -0.84 9.42
C ALA A 65 2.59 -0.90 10.87
N GLY A 66 1.79 -1.93 11.19
CA GLY A 66 1.26 -2.17 12.53
C GLY A 66 2.34 -2.44 13.57
N SER A 67 3.50 -3.00 13.20
CA SER A 67 4.62 -3.21 14.12
C SER A 67 5.24 -1.89 14.58
N VAL A 68 5.35 -0.91 13.69
CA VAL A 68 5.77 0.45 14.01
C VAL A 68 4.76 1.10 14.98
N ASN A 69 3.47 1.04 14.62
CA ASN A 69 2.40 1.59 15.45
C ASN A 69 2.30 0.92 16.82
N ALA A 70 2.53 -0.39 16.93
CA ALA A 70 2.59 -1.11 18.20
C ALA A 70 3.75 -0.60 19.08
N LEU A 71 4.94 -0.41 18.52
CA LEU A 71 6.10 0.16 19.23
C LEU A 71 5.83 1.59 19.73
N LEU A 72 5.26 2.45 18.86
CA LEU A 72 4.89 3.83 19.24
C LEU A 72 3.84 3.86 20.35
N THR A 73 2.86 2.94 20.30
CA THR A 73 1.80 2.81 21.29
C THR A 73 2.36 2.48 22.67
N LEU A 74 3.33 1.58 22.78
CA LEU A 74 3.92 1.21 24.06
C LEU A 74 4.57 2.41 24.75
N ARG A 75 5.35 3.18 24.01
CA ARG A 75 5.96 4.40 24.56
C ARG A 75 4.88 5.38 25.01
N ALA A 76 3.87 5.62 24.17
CA ALA A 76 2.81 6.61 24.42
C ALA A 76 1.84 6.17 25.54
N SER A 77 1.65 4.86 25.76
CA SER A 77 0.79 4.34 26.84
C SER A 77 1.44 4.43 28.21
N CYS A 78 2.78 4.39 28.28
CA CYS A 78 3.53 4.43 29.53
C CYS A 78 3.96 5.85 29.96
N ALA A 79 4.19 6.74 29.00
CA ALA A 79 4.63 8.09 29.29
C ALA A 79 3.62 9.11 28.76
N ARG A 80 3.58 10.27 29.42
CA ARG A 80 2.67 11.34 28.99
C ARG A 80 2.99 11.73 27.54
N ALA A 81 2.02 11.51 26.64
CA ALA A 81 2.11 11.92 25.25
C ALA A 81 1.82 13.42 25.10
N SER A 82 2.37 14.04 24.07
CA SER A 82 1.99 15.42 23.73
C SER A 82 0.51 15.46 23.34
N LEU A 83 -0.23 16.41 23.90
CA LEU A 83 -1.61 16.70 23.51
C LEU A 83 -1.68 17.60 22.24
N ASP A 84 -0.55 17.95 21.66
CA ASP A 84 -0.46 18.52 20.33
C ASP A 84 -0.34 17.38 19.30
N PRO A 85 -1.37 17.14 18.44
CA PRO A 85 -1.34 16.02 17.48
C PRO A 85 -0.12 16.07 16.57
N ARG A 86 0.30 17.28 16.15
CA ARG A 86 1.41 17.48 15.20
C ARG A 86 2.80 17.24 15.84
N GLN A 87 2.90 17.35 17.16
CA GLN A 87 4.12 17.05 17.91
C GLN A 87 4.19 15.60 18.39
N SER A 88 3.11 14.83 18.25
CA SER A 88 3.10 13.41 18.64
C SER A 88 4.10 12.60 17.78
N LEU A 89 4.68 11.56 18.38
CA LEU A 89 5.53 10.62 17.66
C LEU A 89 4.78 9.99 16.48
N PHE A 90 3.51 9.68 16.63
CA PHE A 90 2.67 9.10 15.59
C PHE A 90 2.62 9.98 14.33
N HIS A 91 2.37 11.27 14.49
CA HIS A 91 2.36 12.21 13.37
C HIS A 91 3.75 12.42 12.77
N ARG A 92 4.76 12.62 13.63
CA ARG A 92 6.15 12.88 13.21
C ARG A 92 6.77 11.70 12.45
N VAL A 93 6.32 10.48 12.74
CA VAL A 93 6.76 9.26 12.04
C VAL A 93 6.04 9.11 10.70
N TRP A 94 4.71 9.15 10.71
CA TRP A 94 3.93 8.74 9.54
C TRP A 94 3.70 9.82 8.49
N VAL A 95 3.41 11.04 8.92
CA VAL A 95 3.02 12.10 7.96
C VAL A 95 4.17 12.54 7.05
N PRO A 96 5.43 12.63 7.49
CA PRO A 96 6.55 12.93 6.59
C PRO A 96 6.95 11.79 5.65
N MET A 97 6.59 10.53 5.95
CA MET A 97 7.07 9.35 5.22
C MET A 97 6.39 9.20 3.86
N GLY A 98 6.90 9.89 2.83
CA GLY A 98 6.44 9.84 1.44
C GLY A 98 7.50 9.27 0.50
N LEU A 99 7.20 9.24 -0.82
CA LEU A 99 8.12 8.75 -1.85
C LEU A 99 9.49 9.44 -1.77
N ASN A 100 9.52 10.74 -1.49
CA ASN A 100 10.77 11.51 -1.40
C ASN A 100 11.69 11.02 -0.26
N GLN A 101 11.15 10.48 0.82
CA GLN A 101 11.89 9.91 1.94
C GLN A 101 12.26 8.45 1.73
N LEU A 102 11.39 7.70 1.07
CA LEU A 102 11.57 6.27 0.82
C LEU A 102 12.48 6.01 -0.38
N PHE A 103 12.37 6.84 -1.42
CA PHE A 103 13.16 6.72 -2.63
C PHE A 103 14.49 7.47 -2.51
N ARG A 104 15.58 6.72 -2.49
CA ARG A 104 16.95 7.24 -2.41
C ARG A 104 17.73 6.85 -3.66
N PRO A 105 17.96 7.76 -4.61
CA PRO A 105 18.69 7.45 -5.85
C PRO A 105 20.09 6.87 -5.65
N ASP A 106 20.72 7.17 -4.50
CA ASP A 106 22.08 6.72 -4.18
C ASP A 106 22.12 5.31 -3.58
N SER A 107 20.99 4.80 -3.03
CA SER A 107 20.91 3.47 -2.45
C SER A 107 20.48 2.45 -3.51
N ARG A 108 21.43 1.86 -4.22
CA ARG A 108 21.16 0.86 -5.23
C ARG A 108 20.92 -0.52 -4.59
N SER A 109 19.68 -0.97 -4.60
CA SER A 109 19.32 -2.33 -4.23
C SER A 109 18.77 -3.07 -5.45
N PRO A 110 19.31 -4.23 -5.85
CA PRO A 110 18.77 -5.01 -6.95
C PRO A 110 17.45 -5.71 -6.59
N VAL A 111 17.07 -5.74 -5.32
CA VAL A 111 15.91 -6.49 -4.82
C VAL A 111 14.80 -5.61 -4.26
N ALA A 112 14.96 -4.28 -4.26
CA ALA A 112 13.98 -3.37 -3.67
C ALA A 112 14.01 -1.96 -4.27
N ALA A 113 12.82 -1.38 -4.41
CA ALA A 113 12.61 -0.06 -4.96
C ALA A 113 12.93 1.07 -3.96
N PHE A 114 12.75 0.82 -2.65
CA PHE A 114 12.87 1.81 -1.59
C PHE A 114 13.98 1.47 -0.58
N SER A 115 14.48 2.51 0.08
CA SER A 115 15.48 2.42 1.14
C SER A 115 14.83 2.26 2.51
N GLN A 116 15.48 1.50 3.40
CA GLN A 116 15.09 1.38 4.82
C GLN A 116 15.67 2.50 5.71
N GLU A 117 16.41 3.45 5.15
CA GLU A 117 17.07 4.52 5.93
C GLU A 117 16.05 5.39 6.70
N SER A 118 14.87 5.63 6.12
CA SER A 118 13.80 6.37 6.80
C SER A 118 13.33 5.66 8.07
N PHE A 119 13.28 4.32 8.08
CA PHE A 119 12.93 3.54 9.28
C PHE A 119 14.05 3.59 10.34
N GLN A 120 15.33 3.69 9.94
CA GLN A 120 16.43 3.93 10.88
C GLN A 120 16.29 5.29 11.56
N HIS A 121 15.91 6.33 10.80
CA HIS A 121 15.64 7.65 11.37
C HIS A 121 14.47 7.62 12.36
N VAL A 122 13.38 6.91 12.02
CA VAL A 122 12.26 6.65 12.95
C VAL A 122 12.77 5.95 14.23
N GLY A 123 13.61 4.94 14.08
CA GLY A 123 14.23 4.24 15.20
C GLY A 123 15.00 5.19 16.12
N ALA A 124 15.81 6.07 15.55
CA ALA A 124 16.57 7.06 16.34
C ALA A 124 15.64 8.02 17.12
N MET A 125 14.53 8.47 16.52
CA MET A 125 13.53 9.29 17.21
C MET A 125 12.88 8.53 18.38
N VAL A 126 12.56 7.25 18.19
CA VAL A 126 11.97 6.42 19.26
C VAL A 126 12.97 6.17 20.37
N GLU A 127 14.24 5.90 20.04
CA GLU A 127 15.31 5.69 21.01
C GLU A 127 15.56 6.94 21.86
N GLU A 128 15.58 8.13 21.25
CA GLU A 128 15.68 9.40 21.99
C GLU A 128 14.51 9.57 22.97
N GLU A 129 13.30 9.23 22.58
CA GLU A 129 12.15 9.30 23.45
C GLU A 129 12.20 8.26 24.60
N LEU A 130 12.71 7.07 24.34
CA LEU A 130 12.92 6.04 25.37
C LEU A 130 14.05 6.42 26.33
N ALA A 131 15.06 7.15 25.86
CA ALA A 131 16.16 7.65 26.70
C ALA A 131 15.70 8.64 27.76
N ARG A 132 14.57 9.33 27.55
CA ARG A 132 13.93 10.18 28.56
C ARG A 132 13.40 9.38 29.78
N GLY A 133 13.30 8.07 29.63
CA GLY A 133 12.82 7.15 30.61
C GLY A 133 11.32 6.90 30.56
N LEU A 134 10.92 5.78 31.15
CA LEU A 134 9.52 5.41 31.35
C LEU A 134 9.25 5.27 32.86
N PRO A 135 8.03 5.62 33.35
CA PRO A 135 7.65 5.45 34.75
C PRO A 135 7.88 4.02 35.25
N GLU A 136 8.19 3.86 36.54
CA GLU A 136 8.51 2.55 37.13
C GLU A 136 7.34 1.55 37.12
N ASP A 137 6.10 2.04 37.01
CA ASP A 137 4.89 1.23 36.89
C ASP A 137 4.58 0.82 35.43
N CYS A 138 5.37 1.30 34.46
CA CYS A 138 5.30 0.84 33.10
C CYS A 138 5.80 -0.59 32.96
N ASP A 139 4.91 -1.50 32.55
CA ASP A 139 5.19 -2.93 32.39
C ASP A 139 4.32 -3.47 31.28
N VAL A 140 4.87 -3.55 30.06
CA VAL A 140 4.14 -3.85 28.82
C VAL A 140 4.88 -4.87 27.97
N VAL A 141 4.15 -5.63 27.16
CA VAL A 141 4.70 -6.63 26.23
C VAL A 141 4.49 -6.18 24.80
N LEU A 142 5.53 -6.33 23.96
CA LEU A 142 5.51 -6.06 22.53
C LEU A 142 5.75 -7.36 21.78
N GLY A 143 4.84 -7.69 20.86
CA GLY A 143 4.99 -8.80 19.91
C GLY A 143 5.11 -8.29 18.48
N ILE A 144 6.17 -8.69 17.79
CA ILE A 144 6.46 -8.37 16.40
C ILE A 144 6.46 -9.65 15.59
N VAL A 145 5.77 -9.64 14.45
CA VAL A 145 5.81 -10.73 13.47
C VAL A 145 6.72 -10.36 12.32
N ALA A 146 7.59 -11.29 11.93
CA ALA A 146 8.41 -11.15 10.73
C ALA A 146 8.48 -12.50 10.00
N SER A 147 8.60 -12.46 8.67
CA SER A 147 8.63 -13.65 7.83
C SER A 147 10.07 -13.95 7.37
N ARG A 148 10.54 -15.16 7.59
CA ARG A 148 11.87 -15.60 7.10
C ARG A 148 11.86 -15.71 5.59
N LEU A 149 12.87 -15.17 4.96
CA LEU A 149 13.06 -15.35 3.51
C LEU A 149 13.38 -16.82 3.18
N SER A 150 14.17 -17.49 4.03
CA SER A 150 14.41 -18.92 3.95
C SER A 150 13.77 -19.61 5.15
N PRO A 151 12.80 -20.53 4.92
CA PRO A 151 12.13 -21.21 6.02
C PRO A 151 13.10 -22.03 6.85
N ARG A 152 12.88 -22.11 8.16
CA ARG A 152 13.52 -23.11 9.01
C ARG A 152 12.69 -24.38 9.06
N LEU A 153 13.34 -25.51 9.27
CA LEU A 153 12.64 -26.79 9.41
C LEU A 153 12.39 -27.07 10.88
N LEU A 154 11.10 -27.14 11.25
CA LEU A 154 10.68 -27.61 12.57
C LEU A 154 10.53 -29.12 12.54
N GLU A 155 11.23 -29.80 13.45
CA GLU A 155 11.08 -31.25 13.60
C GLU A 155 9.89 -31.57 14.52
N ALA A 156 8.90 -32.25 13.98
CA ALA A 156 7.73 -32.73 14.71
C ALA A 156 7.69 -34.28 14.68
N ALA A 157 6.89 -34.87 15.56
CA ALA A 157 6.70 -36.31 15.68
C ALA A 157 8.03 -37.08 15.83
N ASP A 158 8.87 -36.68 16.79
CA ASP A 158 10.18 -37.28 17.09
C ASP A 158 11.13 -37.29 15.88
N GLY A 159 11.12 -36.22 15.08
CA GLY A 159 11.99 -36.06 13.91
C GLY A 159 11.50 -36.73 12.64
N ARG A 160 10.33 -37.37 12.68
CA ARG A 160 9.74 -38.04 11.50
C ARG A 160 9.12 -37.08 10.50
N LEU A 161 8.73 -35.88 10.95
CA LEU A 161 8.13 -34.85 10.11
C LEU A 161 8.97 -33.57 10.22
N LYS A 162 9.36 -33.02 9.07
CA LYS A 162 10.02 -31.71 8.97
C LYS A 162 9.07 -30.74 8.31
N VAL A 163 8.62 -29.73 9.07
CA VAL A 163 7.67 -28.72 8.60
C VAL A 163 8.43 -27.40 8.37
N PRO A 164 8.35 -26.79 7.18
CA PRO A 164 8.94 -25.49 6.95
C PRO A 164 8.15 -24.43 7.72
N VAL A 165 8.86 -23.63 8.54
CA VAL A 165 8.31 -22.49 9.28
C VAL A 165 8.93 -21.22 8.74
N THR A 166 8.09 -20.33 8.25
CA THR A 166 8.49 -19.01 7.70
C THR A 166 8.19 -17.88 8.68
N GLU A 167 7.17 -18.03 9.49
CA GLU A 167 6.72 -17.03 10.46
C GLU A 167 7.54 -17.12 11.75
N GLU A 168 8.01 -15.98 12.23
CA GLU A 168 8.71 -15.85 13.51
C GLU A 168 8.12 -14.71 14.32
N HIS A 169 8.00 -14.96 15.61
CA HIS A 169 7.51 -13.98 16.60
C HIS A 169 8.66 -13.52 17.49
N PHE A 170 8.91 -12.23 17.51
CA PHE A 170 9.84 -11.60 18.46
C PHE A 170 9.04 -10.90 19.53
N VAL A 171 9.05 -11.45 20.73
CA VAL A 171 8.26 -10.92 21.85
C VAL A 171 9.18 -10.44 22.94
N VAL A 172 9.02 -9.16 23.31
CA VAL A 172 9.82 -8.53 24.36
C VAL A 172 8.91 -7.91 25.42
N ARG A 173 9.42 -7.85 26.66
CA ARG A 173 8.81 -7.14 27.77
C ARG A 173 9.60 -5.88 28.06
N ILE A 174 8.90 -4.75 28.15
CA ILE A 174 9.48 -3.43 28.37
C ILE A 174 9.04 -2.95 29.76
N ARG A 175 10.01 -2.67 30.62
CA ARG A 175 9.78 -2.18 31.99
C ARG A 175 10.41 -0.82 32.18
N GLY A 176 9.63 0.11 32.71
CA GLY A 176 10.12 1.42 33.10
C GLY A 176 11.11 1.35 34.28
N ARG A 177 12.04 2.29 34.31
CA ARG A 177 13.07 2.42 35.37
C ARG A 177 13.11 3.82 35.96
N GLY A 178 12.11 4.64 35.66
CA GLY A 178 12.03 6.03 36.06
C GLY A 178 12.65 7.00 35.07
N GLU A 179 12.46 8.27 35.29
CA GLU A 179 12.92 9.36 34.46
C GLU A 179 14.45 9.36 34.25
N GLY A 180 14.92 9.68 33.04
CA GLY A 180 16.34 9.74 32.69
C GLY A 180 17.04 8.38 32.60
N ARG A 181 16.35 7.26 32.77
CA ARG A 181 16.90 5.91 32.66
C ARG A 181 16.24 5.14 31.56
N HIS A 182 17.04 4.55 30.64
CA HIS A 182 16.51 3.68 29.59
C HIS A 182 15.65 2.56 30.21
N PRO A 183 14.49 2.24 29.62
CA PRO A 183 13.69 1.11 30.07
C PRO A 183 14.45 -0.20 29.89
N LEU A 184 14.11 -1.17 30.71
CA LEU A 184 14.65 -2.51 30.60
C LEU A 184 13.83 -3.29 29.58
N ILE A 185 14.43 -3.63 28.44
CA ILE A 185 13.87 -4.48 27.41
C ILE A 185 14.43 -5.89 27.58
N THR A 186 13.58 -6.90 27.68
CA THR A 186 14.00 -8.30 27.87
C THR A 186 13.18 -9.19 26.92
N ASN A 187 13.75 -10.29 26.41
CA ASN A 187 12.96 -11.30 25.75
C ASN A 187 11.86 -11.82 26.69
N TYR A 188 10.67 -12.04 26.14
CA TYR A 188 9.55 -12.57 26.90
C TYR A 188 9.07 -13.86 26.26
N VAL A 189 9.74 -14.95 26.59
CA VAL A 189 9.58 -16.29 26.02
C VAL A 189 9.15 -17.28 27.08
N ASP A 190 8.44 -18.34 26.66
CA ASP A 190 8.02 -19.41 27.57
C ASP A 190 9.26 -20.20 28.04
N PRO A 191 9.58 -20.19 29.35
CA PRO A 191 10.77 -20.86 29.89
C PRO A 191 10.68 -22.38 29.84
N ASP A 192 9.49 -22.95 29.71
CA ASP A 192 9.22 -24.38 29.72
C ASP A 192 8.78 -24.94 28.34
N SER A 193 8.91 -24.17 27.25
CA SER A 193 8.47 -24.57 25.93
C SER A 193 9.23 -25.77 25.40
N LEU A 194 8.48 -26.72 24.87
CA LEU A 194 9.00 -27.83 24.05
C LEU A 194 9.26 -27.40 22.60
N ASP A 195 8.57 -26.35 22.16
CA ASP A 195 8.71 -25.78 20.84
C ASP A 195 9.87 -24.80 20.79
N GLU A 196 10.50 -24.68 19.63
CA GLU A 196 11.54 -23.69 19.41
C GLU A 196 10.94 -22.30 19.32
N GLN A 197 11.49 -21.38 20.09
CA GLN A 197 11.14 -19.96 20.10
C GLN A 197 12.30 -19.13 19.55
N ALA A 198 11.97 -18.05 18.85
CA ALA A 198 12.94 -17.05 18.42
C ALA A 198 13.05 -15.95 19.50
N PHE A 199 14.25 -15.48 19.76
CA PHE A 199 14.54 -14.38 20.66
C PHE A 199 15.75 -13.57 20.23
N LEU A 200 15.73 -12.29 20.60
CA LEU A 200 16.74 -11.31 20.21
C LEU A 200 18.00 -11.44 21.08
N PRO A 201 19.17 -11.01 20.55
CA PRO A 201 20.41 -11.02 21.32
C PRO A 201 20.30 -10.20 22.61
N GLU A 202 20.93 -10.69 23.66
CA GLU A 202 20.93 -10.11 25.00
C GLU A 202 22.33 -9.70 25.42
N ALA A 203 22.43 -8.57 26.10
CA ALA A 203 23.60 -8.17 26.85
C ALA A 203 23.80 -9.06 28.11
N ARG A 204 24.93 -8.93 28.77
CA ARG A 204 25.27 -9.77 29.96
C ARG A 204 24.28 -9.62 31.12
N ASP A 205 23.56 -8.51 31.18
CA ASP A 205 22.55 -8.23 32.23
C ASP A 205 21.15 -8.76 31.83
N GLY A 206 21.03 -9.47 30.70
CA GLY A 206 19.76 -9.99 30.16
C GLY A 206 18.92 -8.95 29.44
N SER A 207 19.43 -7.74 29.22
CA SER A 207 18.74 -6.73 28.45
C SER A 207 18.93 -6.94 26.94
N VAL A 208 17.88 -6.68 26.16
CA VAL A 208 17.92 -6.63 24.70
C VAL A 208 18.27 -5.20 24.28
N PRO A 209 19.39 -4.97 23.56
CA PRO A 209 19.71 -3.67 22.98
C PRO A 209 18.59 -3.21 22.01
N PHE A 210 18.23 -1.92 22.08
CA PHE A 210 17.13 -1.37 21.28
C PHE A 210 17.33 -1.60 19.78
N GLN A 211 18.58 -1.58 19.29
CA GLN A 211 18.89 -1.81 17.88
C GLN A 211 18.41 -3.18 17.38
N HIS A 212 18.50 -4.25 18.18
CA HIS A 212 17.99 -5.57 17.79
C HIS A 212 16.46 -5.61 17.71
N LEU A 213 15.77 -4.90 18.61
CA LEU A 213 14.34 -4.73 18.54
C LEU A 213 13.95 -3.91 17.29
N LEU A 214 14.67 -2.83 17.01
CA LEU A 214 14.46 -2.02 15.81
C LEU A 214 14.67 -2.82 14.53
N ASP A 215 15.69 -3.68 14.48
CA ASP A 215 15.92 -4.55 13.31
C ASP A 215 14.75 -5.53 13.10
N ALA A 216 14.13 -6.04 14.15
CA ALA A 216 12.94 -6.88 14.04
C ALA A 216 11.71 -6.08 13.55
N VAL A 217 11.53 -4.84 14.03
CA VAL A 217 10.46 -3.94 13.55
C VAL A 217 10.65 -3.59 12.08
N ILE A 218 11.88 -3.23 11.66
CA ILE A 218 12.18 -2.94 10.24
C ILE A 218 12.00 -4.19 9.38
N ALA A 219 12.40 -5.36 9.86
CA ALA A 219 12.16 -6.63 9.17
C ALA A 219 10.67 -6.86 8.92
N SER A 220 9.85 -6.60 9.94
CA SER A 220 8.39 -6.69 9.84
C SER A 220 7.79 -5.73 8.79
N THR A 221 8.45 -4.61 8.48
CA THR A 221 8.00 -3.64 7.45
C THR A 221 8.64 -3.86 6.08
N SER A 222 9.46 -4.89 5.92
CA SER A 222 10.21 -5.16 4.67
C SER A 222 9.34 -5.84 3.61
N PHE A 223 8.31 -5.11 3.11
CA PHE A 223 7.42 -5.63 2.08
C PHE A 223 8.21 -5.99 0.81
N PRO A 224 8.06 -7.23 0.28
CA PRO A 224 8.80 -7.68 -0.89
C PRO A 224 8.68 -6.73 -2.08
N VAL A 225 9.77 -6.56 -2.83
CA VAL A 225 9.90 -5.62 -3.95
C VAL A 225 9.95 -4.14 -3.53
N ALA A 226 9.18 -3.73 -2.52
CA ALA A 226 9.22 -2.36 -2.02
C ALA A 226 10.49 -2.11 -1.17
N PHE A 227 10.78 -3.00 -0.22
CA PHE A 227 11.94 -2.86 0.67
C PHE A 227 12.84 -4.09 0.64
N PRO A 228 14.17 -3.91 0.82
CA PRO A 228 15.09 -5.05 0.86
C PRO A 228 14.82 -5.93 2.09
N PRO A 229 15.06 -7.25 1.99
CA PRO A 229 15.03 -8.13 3.16
C PRO A 229 15.99 -7.63 4.25
N ARG A 230 15.54 -7.64 5.51
CA ARG A 230 16.32 -7.17 6.64
C ARG A 230 17.09 -8.31 7.31
N PRO A 231 18.40 -8.20 7.50
CA PRO A 231 19.13 -9.14 8.35
C PRO A 231 18.78 -8.90 9.82
N VAL A 232 18.30 -9.94 10.52
CA VAL A 232 18.01 -9.91 11.94
C VAL A 232 18.88 -10.95 12.64
N LYS A 233 19.64 -10.50 13.64
CA LYS A 233 20.35 -11.38 14.58
C LYS A 233 19.35 -11.94 15.57
N HIS A 234 19.36 -13.24 15.77
CA HIS A 234 18.46 -13.92 16.71
C HIS A 234 18.99 -15.29 17.09
N CYS A 235 18.46 -15.84 18.17
CA CYS A 235 18.62 -17.23 18.55
C CYS A 235 17.28 -17.96 18.34
N VAL A 236 17.36 -19.25 18.05
CA VAL A 236 16.21 -20.16 18.08
C VAL A 236 16.55 -21.33 18.97
N ALA A 237 15.76 -21.56 19.98
CA ALA A 237 15.98 -22.66 20.91
C ALA A 237 14.70 -23.12 21.63
N ARG A 238 14.71 -24.39 22.01
CA ARG A 238 13.79 -24.96 23.00
C ARG A 238 14.26 -24.52 24.38
N THR A 239 13.37 -24.04 25.21
CA THR A 239 13.70 -23.46 26.52
C THR A 239 13.56 -24.45 27.67
N ARG A 240 12.79 -25.54 27.48
CA ARG A 240 12.54 -26.55 28.52
C ARG A 240 13.83 -27.13 29.06
N GLY A 241 13.94 -27.13 30.37
CA GLY A 241 15.09 -27.66 31.09
C GLY A 241 16.32 -26.74 31.13
N LYS A 242 16.25 -25.56 30.57
CA LYS A 242 17.27 -24.54 30.67
C LYS A 242 16.96 -23.59 31.81
N THR A 243 17.98 -23.27 32.62
CA THR A 243 17.86 -22.37 33.78
C THR A 243 17.52 -20.93 33.38
N SER A 244 17.91 -20.53 32.16
CA SER A 244 17.51 -19.27 31.54
C SER A 244 17.76 -19.40 30.00
N PRO A 245 16.80 -19.05 29.15
CA PRO A 245 17.08 -18.85 27.75
C PRO A 245 17.96 -17.59 27.63
N PHE A 246 19.18 -17.77 27.15
CA PHE A 246 20.12 -16.68 26.96
C PHE A 246 20.66 -16.71 25.54
N CYS A 247 20.59 -15.58 24.86
CA CYS A 247 21.08 -15.38 23.50
C CYS A 247 22.22 -14.35 23.47
N PRO A 248 23.45 -14.73 23.86
CA PRO A 248 24.57 -13.81 23.71
C PRO A 248 24.79 -13.49 22.23
N GLU A 249 25.16 -12.26 21.91
CA GLU A 249 25.36 -11.81 20.53
C GLU A 249 26.32 -12.69 19.73
N ALA A 250 27.33 -13.24 20.39
CA ALA A 250 28.31 -14.13 19.77
C ALA A 250 27.75 -15.49 19.32
N SER A 251 26.61 -15.93 19.88
CA SER A 251 25.93 -17.18 19.49
C SER A 251 24.69 -16.96 18.64
N ALA A 252 24.31 -15.71 18.41
CA ALA A 252 23.18 -15.36 17.57
C ALA A 252 23.49 -15.67 16.09
N THR A 253 22.51 -16.20 15.40
CA THR A 253 22.54 -16.40 13.95
C THR A 253 21.88 -15.20 13.26
N THR A 254 22.34 -14.87 12.05
CA THR A 254 21.71 -13.84 11.22
C THR A 254 20.90 -14.52 10.11
N SER A 255 19.63 -14.18 10.03
CA SER A 255 18.77 -14.60 8.90
C SER A 255 18.14 -13.38 8.24
N LEU A 256 17.77 -13.53 6.98
CA LEU A 256 17.04 -12.50 6.25
C LEU A 256 15.55 -12.66 6.48
N PHE A 257 14.92 -11.54 6.81
CA PHE A 257 13.48 -11.45 7.03
C PHE A 257 12.83 -10.46 6.07
N VAL A 258 11.59 -10.72 5.76
CA VAL A 258 10.67 -9.87 5.00
C VAL A 258 9.43 -9.58 5.83
N ASP A 259 8.52 -8.78 5.29
CA ASP A 259 7.31 -8.32 5.96
C ASP A 259 6.53 -9.46 6.62
N GLY A 260 6.19 -9.25 7.88
CA GLY A 260 5.39 -10.19 8.67
C GLY A 260 3.97 -10.36 8.14
N GLY A 261 3.40 -9.30 7.59
CA GLY A 261 2.04 -9.28 7.04
C GLY A 261 1.83 -10.19 5.83
N VAL A 262 2.90 -10.75 5.24
CA VAL A 262 2.78 -11.73 4.15
C VAL A 262 2.10 -13.02 4.64
N PHE A 263 2.37 -13.47 5.86
CA PHE A 263 1.83 -14.71 6.40
C PHE A 263 0.90 -14.50 7.61
N ASP A 264 1.21 -13.54 8.49
CA ASP A 264 0.37 -13.13 9.61
C ASP A 264 0.29 -11.60 9.67
N ASN A 265 -0.75 -11.05 9.04
CA ASN A 265 -0.98 -9.61 9.03
C ASN A 265 -1.70 -9.10 10.30
N SER A 266 -2.13 -9.99 11.18
CA SER A 266 -2.97 -9.65 12.33
C SER A 266 -2.71 -10.59 13.51
N PRO A 267 -1.60 -10.39 14.27
CA PRO A 267 -1.14 -11.34 15.28
C PRO A 267 -2.02 -11.33 16.55
N LEU A 268 -3.33 -11.58 16.36
CA LEU A 268 -4.34 -11.64 17.42
C LEU A 268 -4.14 -12.86 18.34
N ARG A 269 -3.86 -14.02 17.73
CA ARG A 269 -3.63 -15.25 18.51
C ARG A 269 -2.35 -15.15 19.34
N LEU A 270 -1.32 -14.50 18.80
CA LEU A 270 -0.12 -14.19 19.56
C LEU A 270 -0.47 -13.38 20.82
N ALA A 271 -1.24 -12.30 20.67
CA ALA A 271 -1.67 -11.44 21.77
C ALA A 271 -2.49 -12.24 22.81
N ALA A 272 -3.45 -13.06 22.36
CA ALA A 272 -4.28 -13.88 23.24
C ALA A 272 -3.46 -14.94 24.00
N ALA A 273 -2.57 -15.65 23.32
CA ALA A 273 -1.70 -16.66 23.92
C ALA A 273 -0.81 -16.06 25.02
N TYR A 274 -0.20 -14.90 24.76
CA TYR A 274 0.64 -14.22 25.75
C TYR A 274 -0.18 -13.61 26.91
N ALA A 275 -1.36 -13.06 26.64
CA ALA A 275 -2.26 -12.63 27.70
C ALA A 275 -2.70 -13.80 28.60
N GLY A 276 -3.08 -14.96 28.01
CA GLY A 276 -3.47 -16.15 28.73
C GLY A 276 -2.33 -16.81 29.52
N GLY A 277 -1.15 -16.93 28.90
CA GLY A 277 0.01 -17.59 29.51
C GLY A 277 0.85 -16.71 30.41
N GLY A 278 0.86 -15.39 30.19
CA GLY A 278 1.76 -14.45 30.82
C GLY A 278 1.14 -13.62 31.94
N LEU A 279 -0.17 -13.44 31.98
CA LEU A 279 -0.85 -12.64 32.98
C LEU A 279 -1.32 -13.49 34.17
N SER A 280 -1.20 -12.93 35.34
CA SER A 280 -1.79 -13.49 36.56
C SER A 280 -2.38 -12.38 37.42
N ARG A 281 -3.43 -12.73 38.17
CA ARG A 281 -4.08 -11.83 39.12
C ARG A 281 -3.39 -11.91 40.48
N ALA A 282 -2.80 -10.81 40.92
CA ALA A 282 -2.24 -10.72 42.27
C ALA A 282 -3.32 -10.18 43.23
N PRO A 283 -3.51 -10.80 44.43
CA PRO A 283 -4.47 -10.32 45.39
C PRO A 283 -4.24 -8.83 45.74
N GLY A 284 -5.26 -8.00 45.57
CA GLY A 284 -5.22 -6.56 45.85
C GLY A 284 -4.36 -5.70 44.91
N ARG A 285 -3.81 -6.27 43.83
CA ARG A 285 -2.88 -5.55 42.92
C ARG A 285 -3.23 -5.60 41.45
N GLY A 286 -4.35 -6.23 41.05
CA GLY A 286 -4.79 -6.36 39.66
C GLY A 286 -3.95 -7.36 38.85
N LEU A 287 -4.01 -7.22 37.48
CA LEU A 287 -3.25 -8.07 36.57
C LEU A 287 -1.78 -7.65 36.49
N ARG A 288 -0.90 -8.63 36.48
CA ARG A 288 0.55 -8.45 36.34
C ARG A 288 1.16 -9.49 35.43
N TRP A 289 2.22 -9.13 34.73
CA TRP A 289 3.03 -10.05 33.97
C TRP A 289 3.85 -10.96 34.88
N ASN A 290 3.83 -12.26 34.61
CA ASN A 290 4.71 -13.26 35.22
C ASN A 290 6.17 -13.04 34.79
N HIS A 291 7.12 -13.74 35.39
CA HIS A 291 8.54 -13.69 34.98
C HIS A 291 8.73 -14.19 33.53
N GLY A 292 7.97 -15.18 33.09
CA GLY A 292 7.86 -15.67 31.72
C GLY A 292 6.44 -16.19 31.49
N PRO A 293 5.96 -16.18 30.23
CA PRO A 293 4.66 -16.75 29.88
C PRO A 293 4.74 -18.29 29.95
N ARG A 294 3.61 -18.94 30.18
CA ARG A 294 3.44 -20.38 29.98
C ARG A 294 2.43 -20.56 28.84
N LEU A 295 2.97 -20.67 27.63
CA LEU A 295 2.16 -20.72 26.41
C LEU A 295 1.50 -22.09 26.29
N SER A 296 0.18 -22.11 26.26
CA SER A 296 -0.62 -23.31 26.02
C SER A 296 -1.86 -22.88 25.23
N ALA A 297 -2.14 -23.58 24.16
CA ALA A 297 -3.33 -23.34 23.34
C ALA A 297 -4.65 -23.44 24.11
N SER A 298 -4.65 -24.11 25.26
CA SER A 298 -5.86 -24.28 26.09
C SER A 298 -6.00 -23.23 27.22
N ARG A 299 -5.08 -22.29 27.33
CA ARG A 299 -5.10 -21.31 28.43
C ARG A 299 -5.74 -20.01 27.98
N ALA A 300 -7.00 -19.85 28.36
CA ALA A 300 -7.77 -18.65 28.07
C ALA A 300 -7.15 -17.38 28.68
N PRO A 301 -7.20 -16.26 27.97
CA PRO A 301 -6.88 -14.96 28.54
C PRO A 301 -7.76 -14.62 29.73
N PRO A 302 -7.27 -13.77 30.68
CA PRO A 302 -8.11 -13.28 31.75
C PRO A 302 -9.35 -12.56 31.20
N PRO A 303 -10.56 -12.82 31.73
CA PRO A 303 -11.81 -12.31 31.15
C PRO A 303 -11.97 -10.78 31.21
N ASP A 304 -11.18 -10.11 32.03
CA ASP A 304 -11.17 -8.65 32.15
C ASP A 304 -10.22 -7.96 31.15
N VAL A 305 -9.52 -8.70 30.29
CA VAL A 305 -8.71 -8.13 29.21
C VAL A 305 -9.59 -7.83 28.00
N ALA A 306 -9.64 -6.57 27.58
CA ALA A 306 -10.26 -6.17 26.33
C ALA A 306 -9.27 -6.37 25.17
N PHE A 307 -9.74 -6.97 24.07
CA PHE A 307 -8.94 -7.16 22.86
C PHE A 307 -9.35 -6.11 21.84
N ALA A 308 -8.45 -5.17 21.53
CA ALA A 308 -8.65 -4.18 20.49
C ALA A 308 -7.88 -4.59 19.23
N PHE A 309 -8.58 -4.80 18.14
CA PHE A 309 -7.98 -5.10 16.85
C PHE A 309 -8.19 -3.94 15.89
N LEU A 310 -7.14 -3.18 15.62
CA LEU A 310 -7.13 -2.09 14.67
C LEU A 310 -6.62 -2.58 13.32
N SER A 311 -7.47 -2.47 12.31
CA SER A 311 -7.14 -2.76 10.91
C SER A 311 -7.55 -1.60 10.03
N ALA A 312 -6.59 -1.04 9.31
CA ALA A 312 -6.83 0.06 8.39
C ALA A 312 -7.78 -0.30 7.23
N ASP A 313 -7.86 -1.59 6.87
CA ASP A 313 -8.73 -2.06 5.79
C ASP A 313 -10.13 -2.46 6.25
N ALA A 314 -10.37 -2.50 7.58
CA ALA A 314 -11.71 -2.77 8.10
C ALA A 314 -12.65 -1.62 7.78
N ALA A 315 -13.44 -1.74 6.72
CA ALA A 315 -14.39 -0.74 6.27
C ALA A 315 -15.83 -1.08 6.68
N ALA A 316 -16.61 -0.04 6.96
CA ALA A 316 -18.05 -0.12 7.20
C ALA A 316 -18.87 0.19 5.92
N PHE A 317 -18.22 0.15 4.77
CA PHE A 317 -18.77 0.35 3.42
C PHE A 317 -18.18 -0.69 2.47
N PRO A 318 -18.79 -0.94 1.27
CA PRO A 318 -18.27 -1.90 0.30
C PRO A 318 -16.85 -1.54 -0.14
N ASP A 319 -15.94 -2.52 -0.15
CA ASP A 319 -14.59 -2.36 -0.65
C ASP A 319 -14.45 -2.95 -2.05
N GLN A 320 -13.47 -2.47 -2.84
CA GLN A 320 -13.29 -2.85 -4.25
C GLN A 320 -12.97 -4.34 -4.48
N GLY A 321 -12.60 -5.08 -3.43
CA GLY A 321 -12.30 -6.51 -3.52
C GLY A 321 -13.50 -7.44 -3.74
N ALA A 322 -14.72 -6.94 -3.64
CA ALA A 322 -15.94 -7.76 -3.56
C ALA A 322 -16.72 -7.92 -4.88
N SER A 323 -16.26 -7.36 -6.01
CA SER A 323 -16.97 -7.54 -7.27
C SER A 323 -16.57 -8.83 -7.98
N GLU A 324 -17.49 -9.77 -8.11
CA GLU A 324 -17.40 -10.84 -9.11
C GLU A 324 -17.69 -10.24 -10.50
N GLU A 325 -16.69 -9.64 -11.13
CA GLU A 325 -16.81 -9.33 -12.54
C GLU A 325 -16.56 -10.60 -13.35
N SER A 326 -17.61 -11.13 -13.93
CA SER A 326 -17.60 -12.12 -14.99
C SER A 326 -17.17 -11.49 -16.32
N GLY A 327 -15.97 -10.92 -16.39
CA GLY A 327 -15.35 -10.35 -17.57
C GLY A 327 -13.97 -10.94 -17.83
N GLU A 328 -13.48 -10.88 -19.06
CA GLU A 328 -12.12 -11.29 -19.42
C GLU A 328 -11.09 -10.53 -18.56
N GLN A 329 -10.55 -11.21 -17.56
CA GLN A 329 -9.55 -10.64 -16.66
C GLN A 329 -8.17 -10.77 -17.31
N SER A 330 -7.45 -9.67 -17.47
CA SER A 330 -6.05 -9.72 -17.88
C SER A 330 -5.16 -10.20 -16.74
N LEU A 331 -4.06 -10.88 -17.08
CA LEU A 331 -3.20 -11.60 -16.13
C LEU A 331 -2.67 -10.72 -14.98
N LEU A 332 -2.31 -9.47 -15.24
CA LEU A 332 -1.66 -8.63 -14.24
C LEU A 332 -2.62 -8.05 -13.19
N PRO A 333 -3.81 -7.52 -13.53
CA PRO A 333 -4.83 -7.23 -12.52
C PRO A 333 -5.20 -8.46 -11.70
N LEU A 334 -5.25 -9.65 -12.31
CA LEU A 334 -5.48 -10.90 -11.60
C LEU A 334 -4.36 -11.17 -10.57
N LEU A 335 -3.08 -11.06 -10.97
CA LEU A 335 -1.94 -11.26 -10.05
C LEU A 335 -1.94 -10.25 -8.89
N LEU A 336 -2.23 -8.98 -9.16
CA LEU A 336 -2.31 -7.95 -8.12
C LEU A 336 -3.50 -8.20 -7.18
N ARG A 337 -4.63 -8.65 -7.73
CA ARG A 337 -5.80 -9.05 -6.95
C ARG A 337 -5.52 -10.28 -6.10
N GLU A 338 -4.85 -11.29 -6.62
CA GLU A 338 -4.44 -12.49 -5.88
C GLU A 338 -3.47 -12.12 -4.74
N MET A 339 -2.51 -11.23 -4.97
CA MET A 339 -1.62 -10.75 -3.90
C MET A 339 -2.41 -10.03 -2.80
N GLY A 340 -3.34 -9.15 -3.14
CA GLY A 340 -4.25 -8.51 -2.19
C GLY A 340 -5.15 -9.53 -1.48
N GLY A 341 -5.65 -10.53 -2.20
CA GLY A 341 -6.43 -11.64 -1.70
C GLY A 341 -5.69 -12.49 -0.66
N PHE A 342 -4.41 -12.73 -0.87
CA PHE A 342 -3.54 -13.42 0.10
C PHE A 342 -3.47 -12.68 1.44
N VAL A 343 -3.21 -11.39 1.42
CA VAL A 343 -3.13 -10.55 2.64
C VAL A 343 -4.48 -10.53 3.36
N ASN A 344 -5.58 -10.36 2.64
CA ASN A 344 -6.93 -10.37 3.21
C ASN A 344 -7.33 -11.74 3.76
N SER A 345 -6.94 -12.81 3.08
CA SER A 345 -7.18 -14.18 3.52
C SER A 345 -6.43 -14.50 4.82
N ALA A 346 -5.15 -14.10 4.91
CA ALA A 346 -4.35 -14.27 6.11
C ALA A 346 -5.00 -13.56 7.32
N ARG A 347 -5.50 -12.33 7.11
CA ARG A 347 -6.18 -11.55 8.15
C ARG A 347 -7.49 -12.19 8.62
N SER A 348 -8.35 -12.58 7.70
CA SER A 348 -9.64 -13.20 8.03
C SER A 348 -9.44 -14.52 8.75
N ARG A 349 -8.41 -15.28 8.37
CA ARG A 349 -8.04 -16.53 9.00
C ARG A 349 -7.66 -16.33 10.47
N GLU A 350 -6.82 -15.34 10.79
CA GLU A 350 -6.37 -15.08 12.16
C GLU A 350 -7.54 -14.69 13.09
N LEU A 351 -8.46 -13.85 12.61
CA LEU A 351 -9.67 -13.52 13.36
C LEU A 351 -10.56 -14.75 13.61
N PHE A 352 -10.74 -15.59 12.58
CA PHE A 352 -11.49 -16.82 12.71
C PHE A 352 -10.85 -17.80 13.70
N LEU A 353 -9.55 -18.01 13.60
CA LEU A 353 -8.79 -18.88 14.49
C LEU A 353 -8.77 -18.34 15.92
N LEU A 354 -8.70 -17.02 16.13
CA LEU A 354 -8.84 -16.44 17.46
C LEU A 354 -10.17 -16.83 18.12
N ILE A 355 -11.27 -16.67 17.39
CA ILE A 355 -12.61 -17.01 17.91
C ILE A 355 -12.75 -18.52 18.13
N GLN A 356 -12.11 -19.33 17.30
CA GLN A 356 -12.11 -20.78 17.45
C GLN A 356 -11.29 -21.25 18.66
N ASP A 357 -10.07 -20.72 18.83
CA ASP A 357 -9.15 -21.13 19.88
C ASP A 357 -9.50 -20.49 21.25
N TYR A 358 -10.11 -19.28 21.22
CA TYR A 358 -10.42 -18.46 22.40
C TYR A 358 -11.82 -17.83 22.25
N PRO A 359 -12.91 -18.64 22.25
CA PRO A 359 -14.26 -18.14 22.02
C PRO A 359 -14.72 -17.05 22.99
N GLU A 360 -14.24 -17.07 24.22
CA GLU A 360 -14.50 -16.03 25.23
C GLU A 360 -13.91 -14.66 24.86
N THR A 361 -12.88 -14.59 24.00
CA THR A 361 -12.33 -13.31 23.55
C THR A 361 -13.26 -12.57 22.59
N ALA A 362 -14.15 -13.28 21.91
CA ALA A 362 -15.11 -12.67 20.97
C ALA A 362 -16.06 -11.69 21.67
N GLU A 363 -16.39 -11.93 22.95
CA GLU A 363 -17.24 -11.05 23.75
C GLU A 363 -16.54 -9.73 24.13
N ASN A 364 -15.20 -9.77 24.25
CA ASN A 364 -14.35 -8.65 24.66
C ASN A 364 -13.57 -8.04 23.47
N LEU A 365 -13.90 -8.43 22.24
CA LEU A 365 -13.25 -7.94 21.03
C LEU A 365 -13.82 -6.58 20.62
N ILE A 366 -12.94 -5.60 20.53
CA ILE A 366 -13.21 -4.27 19.97
C ILE A 366 -12.61 -4.26 18.57
N TYR A 367 -13.47 -4.21 17.55
CA TYR A 367 -13.08 -4.19 16.14
C TYR A 367 -13.64 -2.95 15.45
N PRO A 368 -12.89 -1.83 15.51
CA PRO A 368 -13.31 -0.59 14.85
C PRO A 368 -13.37 -0.77 13.34
N ARG A 369 -14.36 -0.14 12.71
CA ARG A 369 -14.50 -0.11 11.26
C ARG A 369 -14.46 1.34 10.79
N ARG A 370 -13.69 1.59 9.74
CA ARG A 370 -13.62 2.89 9.10
C ARG A 370 -14.93 3.20 8.38
N HIS A 371 -15.53 4.36 8.64
CA HIS A 371 -16.80 4.79 8.06
C HIS A 371 -16.62 5.64 6.80
N PHE A 372 -15.46 6.26 6.63
CA PHE A 372 -15.15 7.11 5.49
C PHE A 372 -13.92 6.58 4.74
N PRO A 373 -13.93 6.63 3.38
CA PRO A 373 -12.77 6.28 2.59
C PRO A 373 -11.55 7.14 2.93
N ALA A 374 -10.42 6.52 3.22
CA ALA A 374 -9.16 7.20 3.44
C ALA A 374 -8.56 7.72 2.12
N ALA A 375 -7.80 8.80 2.17
CA ALA A 375 -7.15 9.38 1.00
C ALA A 375 -6.06 8.46 0.45
N SER A 376 -5.38 7.71 1.31
CA SER A 376 -4.29 6.79 0.94
C SER A 376 -4.75 5.42 0.44
N SER A 377 -6.05 5.08 0.54
CA SER A 377 -6.54 3.72 0.24
C SER A 377 -6.34 3.23 -1.21
N PRO A 378 -6.35 4.07 -2.26
CA PRO A 378 -6.11 3.58 -3.61
C PRO A 378 -4.74 2.89 -3.75
N MET A 379 -4.60 2.01 -4.77
CA MET A 379 -3.38 1.26 -5.07
C MET A 379 -2.90 0.39 -3.89
N TYR A 380 -3.80 -0.33 -3.25
CA TYR A 380 -3.45 -1.16 -2.08
C TYR A 380 -2.72 -0.35 -1.00
N ALA A 381 -3.21 0.87 -0.74
CA ALA A 381 -2.65 1.81 0.23
C ALA A 381 -1.26 2.40 -0.12
N PHE A 382 -0.76 2.24 -1.33
CA PHE A 382 0.46 2.94 -1.78
C PHE A 382 0.21 4.39 -2.19
N PHE A 383 -1.04 4.77 -2.49
CA PHE A 383 -1.39 6.12 -2.95
C PHE A 383 -1.00 7.22 -1.95
N GLY A 384 -1.04 6.90 -0.66
CA GLY A 384 -0.65 7.84 0.39
C GLY A 384 0.82 8.28 0.34
N PHE A 385 1.70 7.53 -0.30
CA PHE A 385 3.10 7.95 -0.42
C PHE A 385 3.34 9.08 -1.42
N PHE A 386 2.38 9.35 -2.33
CA PHE A 386 2.52 10.41 -3.31
C PHE A 386 2.40 11.81 -2.72
N ASP A 387 1.56 12.00 -1.70
CA ASP A 387 1.36 13.33 -1.13
C ASP A 387 1.24 13.34 0.39
N ARG A 388 1.94 14.26 1.03
CA ARG A 388 1.89 14.47 2.48
C ARG A 388 0.49 14.82 2.96
N GLY A 389 -0.29 15.55 2.15
CA GLY A 389 -1.67 15.94 2.48
C GLY A 389 -2.57 14.73 2.69
N PHE A 390 -2.37 13.64 1.95
CA PHE A 390 -3.14 12.40 2.13
C PHE A 390 -2.86 11.76 3.48
N ARG A 391 -1.59 11.62 3.85
CA ARG A 391 -1.18 11.04 5.13
C ARG A 391 -1.61 11.90 6.31
N SER A 392 -1.56 13.24 6.15
CA SER A 392 -2.06 14.17 7.17
C SER A 392 -3.57 14.05 7.35
N PHE A 393 -4.32 13.99 6.25
CA PHE A 393 -5.77 13.80 6.28
C PHE A 393 -6.14 12.45 6.92
N ASP A 394 -5.46 11.38 6.55
CA ASP A 394 -5.72 10.05 7.09
C ASP A 394 -5.40 9.97 8.58
N PHE A 395 -4.39 10.68 9.04
CA PHE A 395 -4.13 10.84 10.47
C PHE A 395 -5.30 11.52 11.20
N ASP A 396 -5.81 12.63 10.67
CA ASP A 396 -6.95 13.34 11.24
C ASP A 396 -8.26 12.52 11.14
N LEU A 397 -8.42 11.73 10.05
CA LEU A 397 -9.52 10.77 9.90
C LEU A 397 -9.43 9.66 10.95
N GLY A 398 -8.24 9.14 11.22
CA GLY A 398 -8.02 8.16 12.29
C GLY A 398 -8.42 8.72 13.66
N MET A 399 -8.08 9.97 13.97
CA MET A 399 -8.51 10.65 15.20
C MET A 399 -10.04 10.75 15.27
N TYR A 400 -10.69 11.11 14.16
CA TYR A 400 -12.15 11.21 14.09
C TYR A 400 -12.84 9.85 14.33
N GLU A 401 -12.36 8.80 13.67
CA GLU A 401 -12.91 7.45 13.81
C GLU A 401 -12.70 6.88 15.23
N ALA A 402 -11.56 7.18 15.86
CA ALA A 402 -11.33 6.83 17.26
C ALA A 402 -12.33 7.51 18.21
N ARG A 403 -12.57 8.80 18.00
CA ARG A 403 -13.61 9.52 18.76
C ARG A 403 -14.99 8.90 18.54
N ARG A 404 -15.37 8.66 17.29
CA ARG A 404 -16.65 8.04 16.94
C ARG A 404 -16.81 6.67 17.61
N GLN A 405 -15.77 5.84 17.60
CA GLN A 405 -15.75 4.54 18.26
C GLN A 405 -15.93 4.66 19.79
N LEU A 406 -15.25 5.62 20.40
CA LEU A 406 -15.40 5.88 21.83
C LEU A 406 -16.82 6.36 22.16
N GLU A 407 -17.35 7.32 21.42
CA GLU A 407 -18.66 7.91 21.66
C GLU A 407 -19.82 6.96 21.38
N GLY A 408 -19.78 6.25 20.24
CA GLY A 408 -20.89 5.41 19.77
C GLY A 408 -20.87 3.97 20.31
N TYR A 409 -19.69 3.46 20.70
CA TYR A 409 -19.56 2.07 21.10
C TYR A 409 -19.03 1.89 22.53
N THR A 410 -17.92 2.53 22.87
CA THR A 410 -17.23 2.24 24.14
C THR A 410 -17.92 2.90 25.33
N LEU A 411 -18.16 4.23 25.27
CA LEU A 411 -18.76 4.97 26.37
C LEU A 411 -20.18 4.51 26.71
N PRO A 412 -21.08 4.18 25.77
CA PRO A 412 -22.43 3.68 26.10
C PRO A 412 -22.44 2.39 26.93
N ARG A 413 -21.34 1.62 26.87
CA ARG A 413 -21.17 0.36 27.62
C ARG A 413 -20.63 0.56 29.03
N LEU A 414 -20.14 1.76 29.35
CA LEU A 414 -19.63 2.08 30.68
C LEU A 414 -20.75 2.49 31.62
N ALA A 415 -20.48 2.39 32.94
CA ALA A 415 -21.36 2.90 33.97
C ALA A 415 -21.62 4.41 33.78
N ALA A 416 -22.83 4.87 34.10
CA ALA A 416 -23.25 6.26 33.90
C ALA A 416 -22.33 7.28 34.59
N GLU A 417 -21.79 6.90 35.78
CA GLU A 417 -20.88 7.74 36.57
C GLU A 417 -19.53 7.94 35.85
N VAL A 418 -19.00 6.90 35.19
CA VAL A 418 -17.76 6.96 34.41
C VAL A 418 -17.98 7.80 33.17
N ARG A 419 -19.07 7.52 32.45
CA ARG A 419 -19.46 8.27 31.24
C ARG A 419 -19.66 9.75 31.49
N GLY A 420 -20.31 10.12 32.60
CA GLY A 420 -20.56 11.51 32.96
C GLY A 420 -19.31 12.31 33.37
N ARG A 421 -18.20 11.63 33.66
CA ARG A 421 -16.90 12.25 34.01
C ARG A 421 -15.88 12.19 32.87
N PHE A 422 -16.24 11.58 31.74
CA PHE A 422 -15.29 11.42 30.63
C PHE A 422 -14.93 12.77 30.01
N THR A 423 -13.65 13.04 29.93
CA THR A 423 -13.09 14.27 29.35
C THR A 423 -12.50 13.96 27.99
N TRP A 424 -12.88 14.73 26.99
CA TRP A 424 -12.33 14.59 25.65
C TRP A 424 -10.95 15.24 25.55
N PRO A 425 -9.98 14.64 24.81
CA PRO A 425 -8.64 15.20 24.66
C PRO A 425 -8.61 16.64 24.17
N GLU A 426 -9.44 16.97 23.17
CA GLU A 426 -9.54 18.30 22.59
C GLU A 426 -10.09 19.38 23.51
N ASP A 427 -10.77 19.00 24.60
CA ASP A 427 -11.31 19.92 25.59
C ASP A 427 -10.30 20.30 26.69
N LEU A 428 -9.16 19.63 26.76
CA LEU A 428 -8.13 19.90 27.73
C LEU A 428 -7.46 21.27 27.47
N PRO A 429 -7.02 21.99 28.52
CA PRO A 429 -6.35 23.28 28.37
C PRO A 429 -5.11 23.21 27.46
N GLU A 430 -4.32 22.17 27.54
CA GLU A 430 -3.11 21.94 26.73
C GLU A 430 -3.47 21.77 25.24
N ALA A 431 -4.55 21.07 24.91
CA ALA A 431 -5.04 20.92 23.54
C ALA A 431 -5.56 22.26 23.00
N ARG A 432 -6.24 23.05 23.84
CA ARG A 432 -6.68 24.39 23.47
C ARG A 432 -5.51 25.35 23.23
N ALA A 433 -4.39 25.18 23.94
CA ALA A 433 -3.18 25.95 23.71
C ALA A 433 -2.53 25.61 22.34
N SER A 434 -2.76 24.41 21.82
CA SER A 434 -2.33 23.95 20.48
C SER A 434 -3.49 23.91 19.47
N SER A 435 -4.43 24.84 19.55
CA SER A 435 -5.67 24.85 18.75
C SER A 435 -5.43 24.79 17.24
N GLN A 436 -4.34 25.39 16.74
CA GLN A 436 -3.96 25.32 15.33
C GLN A 436 -3.65 23.89 14.88
N SER A 437 -3.00 23.09 15.72
CA SER A 437 -2.70 21.68 15.43
C SER A 437 -3.95 20.80 15.43
N TRP A 438 -4.98 21.18 16.18
CA TRP A 438 -6.29 20.51 16.24
C TRP A 438 -7.29 21.00 15.17
N ALA A 439 -7.01 22.13 14.51
CA ALA A 439 -7.92 22.73 13.55
C ALA A 439 -8.32 21.80 12.39
N PRO A 440 -7.41 21.02 11.75
CA PRO A 440 -7.78 20.08 10.70
C PRO A 440 -8.73 18.99 11.19
N TYR A 441 -8.47 18.41 12.36
CA TYR A 441 -9.38 17.43 12.99
C TYR A 441 -10.74 18.08 13.30
N GLY A 442 -10.75 19.30 13.85
CA GLY A 442 -11.99 20.03 14.18
C GLY A 442 -12.85 20.34 12.95
N CYS A 443 -12.20 20.72 11.84
CA CYS A 443 -12.84 20.91 10.55
C CYS A 443 -13.44 19.61 10.01
N LEU A 444 -12.63 18.53 9.97
CA LEU A 444 -13.06 17.23 9.48
C LEU A 444 -14.26 16.71 10.27
N ARG A 445 -14.19 16.80 11.60
CA ARG A 445 -15.28 16.44 12.49
C ARG A 445 -16.55 17.22 12.21
N ALA A 446 -16.45 18.54 12.06
CA ALA A 446 -17.60 19.40 11.80
C ALA A 446 -18.29 19.06 10.48
N ILE A 447 -17.51 18.71 9.44
CA ILE A 447 -18.03 18.27 8.14
C ILE A 447 -18.76 16.92 8.27
N PHE A 448 -18.13 15.94 8.87
CA PHE A 448 -18.67 14.57 8.93
C PHE A 448 -19.84 14.44 9.92
N ASP A 449 -19.85 15.20 11.01
CA ASP A 449 -20.96 15.26 11.95
C ASP A 449 -22.11 16.17 11.45
N GLY A 450 -21.90 16.93 10.35
CA GLY A 450 -22.89 17.85 9.78
C GLY A 450 -23.27 18.99 10.72
N THR A 451 -22.31 19.52 11.49
CA THR A 451 -22.58 20.56 12.49
C THR A 451 -22.85 21.93 11.83
N PRO A 452 -23.78 22.77 12.38
CA PRO A 452 -24.08 24.06 11.79
C PRO A 452 -22.90 25.04 11.73
N ASP A 453 -21.88 24.84 12.56
CA ASP A 453 -20.68 25.68 12.64
C ASP A 453 -19.50 25.15 11.79
N ALA A 454 -19.76 24.19 10.90
CA ALA A 454 -18.73 23.59 10.05
C ALA A 454 -17.97 24.63 9.23
N ASP A 455 -18.67 25.63 8.69
CA ASP A 455 -18.05 26.70 7.91
C ASP A 455 -17.06 27.53 8.73
N ALA A 456 -17.42 27.87 9.96
CA ALA A 456 -16.56 28.63 10.87
C ALA A 456 -15.33 27.79 11.31
N ARG A 457 -15.52 26.50 11.59
CA ARG A 457 -14.43 25.60 11.99
C ARG A 457 -13.48 25.28 10.85
N CYS A 458 -13.94 25.33 9.62
CA CYS A 458 -13.16 25.09 8.43
C CYS A 458 -12.66 26.39 7.77
N ALA A 459 -12.85 27.55 8.40
CA ALA A 459 -12.37 28.82 7.89
C ALA A 459 -10.83 28.86 7.89
N GLY A 460 -10.23 29.35 6.81
CA GLY A 460 -8.78 29.49 6.66
C GLY A 460 -8.23 28.76 5.44
N ASP A 461 -7.19 29.35 4.84
CA ASP A 461 -6.53 28.77 3.64
C ASP A 461 -5.79 27.49 3.94
N ASP A 462 -5.25 27.33 5.14
CA ASP A 462 -4.53 26.15 5.60
C ASP A 462 -5.42 24.89 5.65
N LEU A 463 -6.74 25.08 5.74
CA LEU A 463 -7.72 24.00 5.75
C LEU A 463 -8.30 23.67 4.36
N GLY A 464 -7.85 24.36 3.30
CA GLY A 464 -8.34 24.16 1.94
C GLY A 464 -8.24 22.71 1.47
N ASN A 465 -7.08 22.10 1.63
CA ASN A 465 -6.86 20.69 1.26
C ASN A 465 -7.67 19.72 2.15
N VAL A 466 -7.87 20.03 3.43
CA VAL A 466 -8.70 19.21 4.35
C VAL A 466 -10.13 19.18 3.86
N ARG A 467 -10.71 20.34 3.49
CA ARG A 467 -12.07 20.44 2.94
C ARG A 467 -12.22 19.65 1.65
N ILE A 468 -11.24 19.76 0.74
CA ILE A 468 -11.24 19.02 -0.53
C ILE A 468 -11.20 17.52 -0.28
N LEU A 469 -10.30 17.05 0.58
CA LEU A 469 -10.18 15.63 0.90
C LEU A 469 -11.41 15.09 1.64
N ALA A 470 -12.03 15.88 2.50
CA ALA A 470 -13.32 15.53 3.12
C ALA A 470 -14.43 15.40 2.07
N GLN A 471 -14.52 16.33 1.10
CA GLN A 471 -15.48 16.22 -0.01
C GLN A 471 -15.22 14.97 -0.85
N VAL A 472 -13.96 14.72 -1.22
CA VAL A 472 -13.56 13.51 -2.00
C VAL A 472 -13.92 12.23 -1.23
N SER A 473 -13.73 12.22 0.09
CA SER A 473 -14.09 11.09 0.94
C SER A 473 -15.61 10.84 0.95
N LEU A 474 -16.42 11.90 1.05
CA LEU A 474 -17.88 11.83 0.95
C LEU A 474 -18.34 11.34 -0.44
N ASP A 475 -17.73 11.87 -1.49
CA ASP A 475 -18.04 11.51 -2.87
C ASP A 475 -17.76 10.04 -3.13
N ARG A 476 -16.62 9.55 -2.66
CA ARG A 476 -16.23 8.14 -2.79
C ARG A 476 -17.10 7.22 -1.96
N LEU A 477 -17.49 7.62 -0.75
CA LEU A 477 -18.45 6.88 0.07
C LEU A 477 -19.79 6.78 -0.64
N TRP A 478 -20.30 7.89 -1.19
CA TRP A 478 -21.55 7.91 -1.93
C TRP A 478 -21.51 6.97 -3.15
N ASP A 479 -20.41 7.00 -3.92
CA ASP A 479 -20.26 6.12 -5.08
C ASP A 479 -20.28 4.64 -4.67
N ARG A 480 -19.65 4.28 -3.56
CA ARG A 480 -19.64 2.92 -3.01
C ARG A 480 -20.99 2.48 -2.44
N CYS A 481 -21.75 3.42 -1.90
CA CYS A 481 -23.06 3.14 -1.31
C CYS A 481 -24.23 3.18 -2.31
N ARG A 482 -24.01 3.60 -3.55
CA ARG A 482 -25.05 3.56 -4.59
C ARG A 482 -25.46 2.11 -4.88
N PRO A 483 -26.77 1.84 -5.02
CA PRO A 483 -27.24 0.55 -5.48
C PRO A 483 -26.59 0.19 -6.83
N SER A 484 -25.83 -0.87 -6.86
CA SER A 484 -25.12 -1.34 -8.04
C SER A 484 -24.96 -2.86 -7.93
N SER A 485 -25.06 -3.56 -9.04
CA SER A 485 -24.73 -4.99 -9.13
C SER A 485 -23.23 -5.25 -8.97
N ARG A 486 -22.43 -4.20 -8.85
CA ARG A 486 -20.97 -4.24 -8.71
C ARG A 486 -20.51 -4.68 -7.31
N TRP A 487 -21.39 -4.66 -6.29
CA TRP A 487 -21.04 -4.95 -4.91
C TRP A 487 -21.73 -6.21 -4.38
N ASP A 488 -20.94 -7.11 -3.81
CA ASP A 488 -21.41 -8.27 -3.05
C ASP A 488 -20.65 -8.29 -1.70
N PRO A 489 -21.29 -8.22 -0.54
CA PRO A 489 -22.73 -8.04 -0.34
C PRO A 489 -23.26 -6.65 -0.75
N PRO A 490 -24.58 -6.49 -0.92
CA PRO A 490 -25.19 -5.23 -1.32
C PRO A 490 -24.86 -4.08 -0.36
N PRO A 491 -24.72 -2.83 -0.84
CA PRO A 491 -24.38 -1.67 -0.01
C PRO A 491 -25.29 -1.47 1.21
N ALA A 492 -26.56 -1.86 1.13
CA ALA A 492 -27.52 -1.74 2.22
C ALA A 492 -27.16 -2.54 3.49
N GLU A 493 -26.27 -3.53 3.40
CA GLU A 493 -25.81 -4.31 4.55
C GLU A 493 -24.73 -3.58 5.36
N PHE A 494 -24.05 -2.61 4.78
CA PHE A 494 -22.98 -1.87 5.43
C PHE A 494 -23.52 -0.73 6.30
N SER A 495 -22.98 -0.58 7.51
CA SER A 495 -23.44 0.44 8.46
C SER A 495 -23.20 1.87 7.96
N ALA A 496 -22.05 2.14 7.32
CA ALA A 496 -21.77 3.47 6.77
C ALA A 496 -22.74 3.83 5.64
N CYS A 497 -23.20 2.86 4.84
CA CYS A 497 -24.14 3.10 3.76
C CYS A 497 -25.60 3.28 4.25
N LYS A 498 -25.95 2.76 5.43
CA LYS A 498 -27.25 3.02 6.05
C LYS A 498 -27.40 4.47 6.51
N ASP A 499 -26.28 5.04 6.98
CA ASP A 499 -26.20 6.44 7.38
C ASP A 499 -26.02 7.37 6.17
N ALA A 500 -25.59 6.80 5.03
CA ALA A 500 -25.33 7.54 3.80
C ALA A 500 -26.63 7.76 3.03
N LEU A 501 -26.78 8.78 2.54
CA LEU A 501 -27.38 9.66 1.56
C LEU A 501 -28.44 9.06 0.61
N GLY A 502 -28.94 7.82 0.81
CA GLY A 502 -30.15 7.31 0.12
C GLY A 502 -30.19 7.51 -1.41
N GLY A 503 -29.04 7.55 -2.09
CA GLY A 503 -28.94 7.78 -3.52
C GLY A 503 -28.85 9.25 -3.95
N ALA A 504 -28.93 10.21 -3.03
CA ALA A 504 -28.68 11.63 -3.30
C ALA A 504 -27.16 11.93 -3.32
N PRO A 505 -26.70 12.88 -4.16
CA PRO A 505 -25.32 13.32 -4.11
C PRO A 505 -24.93 13.83 -2.71
N PRO A 506 -23.67 13.65 -2.28
CA PRO A 506 -23.23 14.14 -0.97
C PRO A 506 -23.40 15.67 -0.87
N PRO A 507 -23.63 16.17 0.34
CA PRO A 507 -23.69 17.61 0.55
C PRO A 507 -22.35 18.24 0.15
N ARG A 508 -22.41 19.43 -0.44
CA ARG A 508 -21.22 20.20 -0.77
C ARG A 508 -20.55 20.71 0.49
N VAL A 509 -19.29 20.44 0.63
CA VAL A 509 -18.45 21.06 1.64
C VAL A 509 -18.22 22.52 1.25
N ASN A 510 -18.52 23.44 2.14
CA ASN A 510 -18.38 24.87 1.86
C ASN A 510 -16.92 25.24 1.55
N GLY A 511 -16.74 26.11 0.57
CA GLY A 511 -15.42 26.50 0.05
C GLY A 511 -14.78 25.49 -0.93
N VAL A 512 -15.44 24.36 -1.23
CA VAL A 512 -15.05 23.46 -2.30
C VAL A 512 -15.84 23.82 -3.56
N THR A 513 -15.12 24.33 -4.57
CA THR A 513 -15.65 24.66 -5.89
C THR A 513 -15.26 23.58 -6.87
N GLY A 514 -16.07 23.25 -7.81
CA GLY A 514 -15.81 22.20 -8.78
C GLY A 514 -17.01 21.29 -8.91
N SER A 515 -17.16 20.61 -10.01
CA SER A 515 -18.25 19.70 -10.25
C SER A 515 -17.73 18.47 -10.96
N PRO A 516 -17.56 17.36 -10.27
CA PRO A 516 -17.11 16.14 -10.91
C PRO A 516 -18.17 15.66 -11.90
N ASP A 517 -17.75 15.17 -13.04
CA ASP A 517 -18.63 14.49 -13.97
C ASP A 517 -18.87 13.06 -13.46
N TRP A 518 -20.00 12.85 -12.77
CA TRP A 518 -20.41 11.55 -12.25
C TRP A 518 -20.71 10.49 -13.32
N ARG A 519 -20.77 10.87 -14.60
CA ARG A 519 -20.97 9.94 -15.72
C ARG A 519 -19.66 9.32 -16.19
N LYS A 520 -18.54 9.97 -15.90
CA LYS A 520 -17.21 9.40 -16.15
C LYS A 520 -16.83 8.49 -14.99
N GLY A 521 -16.28 7.31 -15.28
CA GLY A 521 -15.57 6.53 -14.31
C GLY A 521 -16.27 5.29 -13.76
N VAL A 522 -17.29 4.75 -14.42
CA VAL A 522 -17.90 3.47 -14.03
C VAL A 522 -16.87 2.32 -14.14
N ASP A 523 -15.91 2.45 -15.07
CA ASP A 523 -14.82 1.48 -15.31
C ASP A 523 -13.43 2.03 -14.93
N GLU A 524 -13.37 3.14 -14.20
CA GLU A 524 -12.14 3.82 -13.84
C GLU A 524 -11.50 3.20 -12.60
N SER A 525 -10.16 3.11 -12.58
CA SER A 525 -9.45 2.67 -11.38
C SER A 525 -9.68 3.66 -10.22
N GLU A 526 -9.64 3.16 -8.98
CA GLU A 526 -9.83 4.00 -7.78
C GLU A 526 -8.83 5.17 -7.72
N ALA A 527 -7.60 4.94 -8.16
CA ALA A 527 -6.56 5.97 -8.20
C ALA A 527 -6.87 7.07 -9.23
N ALA A 528 -7.37 6.69 -10.41
CA ALA A 528 -7.79 7.64 -11.45
C ALA A 528 -9.01 8.44 -10.98
N GLN A 529 -10.03 7.78 -10.40
CA GLN A 529 -11.18 8.45 -9.81
C GLN A 529 -10.75 9.47 -8.75
N MET A 530 -9.88 9.06 -7.82
CA MET A 530 -9.35 9.93 -6.78
C MET A 530 -8.65 11.15 -7.39
N THR A 531 -7.76 10.95 -8.36
CA THR A 531 -7.00 12.02 -9.00
C THR A 531 -7.91 12.98 -9.76
N ARG A 532 -8.93 12.47 -10.45
CA ARG A 532 -9.92 13.28 -11.15
C ARG A 532 -10.73 14.15 -10.19
N LEU A 533 -11.18 13.61 -9.06
CA LEU A 533 -11.91 14.38 -8.05
C LEU A 533 -11.01 15.46 -7.45
N LEU A 534 -9.76 15.14 -7.11
CA LEU A 534 -8.79 16.09 -6.57
C LEU A 534 -8.52 17.24 -7.55
N ALA A 535 -8.34 16.94 -8.84
CA ALA A 535 -8.15 17.95 -9.87
C ALA A 535 -9.40 18.84 -10.05
N ALA A 536 -10.59 18.22 -10.10
CA ALA A 536 -11.86 18.96 -10.23
C ALA A 536 -12.13 19.92 -9.07
N TYR A 537 -11.65 19.57 -7.87
CA TYR A 537 -11.80 20.42 -6.67
C TYR A 537 -10.63 21.36 -6.42
N GLY A 538 -9.59 21.33 -7.27
CA GLY A 538 -8.44 22.24 -7.16
C GLY A 538 -7.52 21.91 -6.00
N TYR A 539 -7.29 20.63 -5.70
CA TYR A 539 -6.37 20.18 -4.66
C TYR A 539 -4.95 20.72 -4.89
N ARG A 540 -4.31 21.18 -3.82
CA ARG A 540 -2.95 21.72 -3.87
C ARG A 540 -1.97 20.63 -3.42
N TRP A 541 -1.25 20.08 -4.38
CA TRP A 541 -0.26 19.04 -4.17
C TRP A 541 0.96 19.59 -3.42
N SER A 542 1.47 18.85 -2.45
CA SER A 542 2.67 19.23 -1.67
C SER A 542 3.92 18.50 -2.13
N ASP A 543 3.80 17.24 -2.51
CA ASP A 543 4.93 16.36 -2.85
C ASP A 543 4.98 16.03 -4.35
N VAL A 544 3.91 16.23 -5.08
CA VAL A 544 3.84 16.09 -6.54
C VAL A 544 4.10 17.44 -7.20
N SER A 545 5.11 17.50 -8.06
CA SER A 545 5.55 18.76 -8.69
C SER A 545 4.63 19.15 -9.86
N VAL A 546 3.49 19.74 -9.54
CA VAL A 546 2.52 20.29 -10.49
C VAL A 546 2.06 21.69 -10.07
N PRO A 547 1.68 22.58 -11.03
CA PRO A 547 1.14 23.87 -10.65
C PRO A 547 -0.22 23.74 -9.97
N PRO A 548 -0.60 24.73 -9.13
CA PRO A 548 -1.93 24.78 -8.54
C PRO A 548 -3.02 24.77 -9.62
N GLY A 549 -4.05 23.93 -9.45
CA GLY A 549 -5.13 23.79 -10.42
C GLY A 549 -4.76 23.05 -11.71
N ALA A 550 -3.66 22.29 -11.68
CA ALA A 550 -3.27 21.44 -12.82
C ALA A 550 -4.41 20.49 -13.20
N PRO A 551 -4.67 20.29 -14.51
CA PRO A 551 -5.65 19.32 -14.97
C PRO A 551 -5.23 17.89 -14.59
N GLU A 552 -6.20 17.01 -14.49
CA GLU A 552 -6.01 15.60 -14.13
C GLU A 552 -4.85 14.94 -14.90
N GLU A 553 -4.81 15.10 -16.21
CA GLU A 553 -3.79 14.50 -17.07
C GLU A 553 -2.36 14.91 -16.67
N GLN A 554 -2.17 16.17 -16.25
CA GLN A 554 -0.87 16.66 -15.82
C GLN A 554 -0.45 16.09 -14.47
N VAL A 555 -1.39 15.93 -13.54
CA VAL A 555 -1.15 15.31 -12.23
C VAL A 555 -0.77 13.85 -12.41
N LEU A 556 -1.54 13.13 -13.20
CA LEU A 556 -1.29 11.71 -13.48
C LEU A 556 0.04 11.49 -14.22
N ALA A 557 0.38 12.37 -15.14
CA ALA A 557 1.68 12.33 -15.82
C ALA A 557 2.85 12.55 -14.84
N ALA A 558 2.70 13.46 -13.86
CA ALA A 558 3.72 13.68 -12.84
C ALA A 558 3.85 12.48 -11.89
N MET A 559 2.75 11.90 -11.43
CA MET A 559 2.76 10.68 -10.59
C MET A 559 3.38 9.50 -11.35
N ARG A 560 3.01 9.32 -12.61
CA ARG A 560 3.60 8.32 -13.49
C ARG A 560 5.11 8.51 -13.63
N SER A 561 5.57 9.75 -13.80
CA SER A 561 7.01 10.06 -13.87
C SER A 561 7.75 9.67 -12.60
N GLN A 562 7.16 9.90 -11.42
CA GLN A 562 7.74 9.47 -10.15
C GLN A 562 7.83 7.93 -10.06
N LEU A 563 6.77 7.20 -10.43
CA LEU A 563 6.79 5.74 -10.47
C LEU A 563 7.80 5.20 -11.49
N ALA A 564 7.87 5.81 -12.68
CA ALA A 564 8.83 5.44 -13.70
C ALA A 564 10.28 5.64 -13.21
N ALA A 565 10.55 6.71 -12.47
CA ALA A 565 11.88 6.92 -11.87
C ALA A 565 12.25 5.81 -10.86
N VAL A 566 11.30 5.35 -10.06
CA VAL A 566 11.49 4.24 -9.13
C VAL A 566 11.77 2.93 -9.88
N THR A 567 10.99 2.60 -10.90
CA THR A 567 11.18 1.36 -11.69
C THR A 567 12.44 1.37 -12.52
N ASP A 568 12.79 2.52 -13.10
CA ASP A 568 14.06 2.69 -13.84
C ASP A 568 15.29 2.57 -12.91
N HIS A 569 15.16 3.03 -11.66
CA HIS A 569 16.21 2.86 -10.66
C HIS A 569 16.41 1.39 -10.30
N LEU A 570 15.31 0.67 -10.05
CA LEU A 570 15.35 -0.77 -9.77
C LEU A 570 15.93 -1.56 -10.95
N ALA A 571 15.56 -1.21 -12.19
CA ALA A 571 16.12 -1.84 -13.39
C ALA A 571 17.64 -1.65 -13.50
N ARG A 572 18.13 -0.41 -13.33
CA ARG A 572 19.58 -0.11 -13.39
C ARG A 572 20.39 -0.72 -12.25
N ALA A 573 19.76 -1.13 -11.17
CA ALA A 573 20.42 -1.83 -10.06
C ALA A 573 20.64 -3.32 -10.32
N GLN A 574 20.06 -3.87 -11.40
CA GLN A 574 20.19 -5.30 -11.71
C GLN A 574 21.60 -5.68 -12.13
N PRO A 575 22.09 -6.89 -11.75
CA PRO A 575 23.45 -7.31 -12.03
C PRO A 575 23.69 -7.71 -13.49
N SER A 576 22.64 -7.99 -14.26
CA SER A 576 22.75 -8.40 -15.67
C SER A 576 21.88 -7.54 -16.59
N PHE A 577 22.33 -7.32 -17.82
CA PHE A 577 21.57 -6.59 -18.85
C PHE A 577 20.21 -7.22 -19.14
N GLY A 578 20.11 -8.56 -19.12
CA GLY A 578 18.83 -9.25 -19.34
C GLY A 578 17.80 -8.95 -18.23
N GLU A 579 18.26 -8.95 -16.98
CA GLU A 579 17.41 -8.59 -15.83
C GLU A 579 17.06 -7.11 -15.84
N GLU A 580 18.01 -6.22 -16.19
CA GLU A 580 17.75 -4.78 -16.35
C GLU A 580 16.61 -4.54 -17.37
N VAL A 581 16.69 -5.15 -18.55
CA VAL A 581 15.65 -5.05 -19.58
C VAL A 581 14.33 -5.65 -19.12
N ALA A 582 14.36 -6.81 -18.48
CA ALA A 582 13.14 -7.47 -17.99
C ALA A 582 12.43 -6.63 -16.90
N ILE A 583 13.17 -6.16 -15.91
CA ILE A 583 12.63 -5.33 -14.81
C ILE A 583 12.19 -3.96 -15.34
N GLY A 584 12.98 -3.33 -16.22
CA GLY A 584 12.61 -2.06 -16.84
C GLY A 584 11.33 -2.17 -17.68
N THR A 585 11.18 -3.25 -18.43
CA THR A 585 9.98 -3.50 -19.22
C THR A 585 8.77 -3.78 -18.32
N ALA A 586 8.90 -4.68 -17.35
CA ALA A 586 7.84 -5.00 -16.41
C ALA A 586 7.43 -3.78 -15.56
N GLY A 587 8.41 -2.97 -15.14
CA GLY A 587 8.17 -1.74 -14.41
C GLY A 587 7.39 -0.71 -15.23
N ARG A 588 7.77 -0.49 -16.48
CA ARG A 588 7.04 0.41 -17.39
C ARG A 588 5.62 -0.08 -17.65
N LEU A 589 5.44 -1.39 -17.85
CA LEU A 589 4.11 -2.00 -17.97
C LEU A 589 3.26 -1.74 -16.72
N GLY A 590 3.83 -1.91 -15.52
CA GLY A 590 3.17 -1.62 -14.26
C GLY A 590 2.75 -0.15 -14.16
N VAL A 591 3.63 0.77 -14.53
CA VAL A 591 3.35 2.21 -14.54
C VAL A 591 2.26 2.57 -15.56
N ASP A 592 2.28 1.97 -16.74
CA ASP A 592 1.27 2.18 -17.80
C ASP A 592 -0.11 1.64 -17.40
N LEU A 593 -0.14 0.57 -16.62
CA LEU A 593 -1.40 0.03 -16.07
C LEU A 593 -1.97 0.90 -14.95
N PHE A 594 -1.13 1.65 -14.26
CA PHE A 594 -1.58 2.60 -13.24
C PHE A 594 -2.41 3.73 -13.86
N TYR A 595 -1.94 4.30 -14.94
CA TYR A 595 -2.66 5.27 -15.77
C TYR A 595 -2.02 5.34 -17.15
N TYR A 596 -2.80 4.96 -18.17
CA TYR A 596 -2.33 5.08 -19.54
C TYR A 596 -2.43 6.52 -20.04
N VAL A 597 -1.28 7.14 -20.27
CA VAL A 597 -1.17 8.34 -21.10
C VAL A 597 -0.56 7.90 -22.43
N PRO A 598 -1.21 8.14 -23.58
CA PRO A 598 -0.58 7.86 -24.87
C PRO A 598 0.80 8.52 -24.91
N PRO A 599 1.89 7.78 -25.16
CA PRO A 599 3.22 8.38 -25.21
C PRO A 599 3.27 9.47 -26.27
N ARG A 600 4.04 10.54 -26.04
CA ARG A 600 4.20 11.62 -27.04
C ARG A 600 4.93 11.15 -28.29
N ALA A 601 5.80 10.19 -28.12
CA ALA A 601 6.51 9.53 -29.22
C ALA A 601 6.56 8.03 -28.96
N THR A 602 6.52 7.21 -30.00
CA THR A 602 6.82 5.79 -29.92
C THR A 602 7.91 5.42 -30.91
N ALA A 603 8.70 4.41 -30.56
CA ALA A 603 9.57 3.74 -31.50
C ALA A 603 9.22 2.25 -31.52
N TRP A 604 9.28 1.63 -32.69
CA TRP A 604 8.99 0.20 -32.80
C TRP A 604 9.98 -0.52 -33.69
N LEU A 605 10.03 -1.82 -33.46
CA LEU A 605 10.73 -2.79 -34.26
C LEU A 605 9.79 -3.97 -34.46
N VAL A 606 9.38 -4.24 -35.69
CA VAL A 606 8.50 -5.34 -36.02
C VAL A 606 9.12 -6.27 -37.06
N LEU A 607 8.78 -7.53 -36.95
CA LEU A 607 9.23 -8.62 -37.81
C LEU A 607 8.04 -9.29 -38.46
N GLY A 608 8.12 -9.51 -39.73
CA GLY A 608 7.12 -10.19 -40.53
C GLY A 608 7.70 -10.53 -41.88
N ARG A 609 6.94 -10.31 -42.94
CA ARG A 609 7.48 -10.36 -44.32
C ARG A 609 8.50 -9.26 -44.56
N ALA A 610 8.39 -8.14 -43.89
CA ALA A 610 9.41 -7.10 -43.80
C ALA A 610 9.92 -7.00 -42.37
N PHE A 611 11.16 -6.55 -42.22
CA PHE A 611 11.70 -6.02 -40.98
C PHE A 611 11.50 -4.52 -41.02
N GLU A 612 10.81 -3.96 -40.04
CA GLU A 612 10.51 -2.54 -39.96
C GLU A 612 11.05 -1.94 -38.66
N ILE A 613 11.76 -0.83 -38.80
CA ILE A 613 12.11 0.06 -37.68
C ILE A 613 11.43 1.39 -37.95
N GLY A 614 10.66 1.87 -37.00
CA GLY A 614 9.94 3.12 -37.15
C GLY A 614 9.69 3.84 -35.83
N GLY A 615 9.06 4.98 -35.96
CA GLY A 615 8.62 5.81 -34.84
C GLY A 615 7.47 6.72 -35.25
N ASP A 616 6.74 7.19 -34.25
CA ASP A 616 5.72 8.20 -34.41
C ASP A 616 5.85 9.32 -33.38
N TRP A 617 5.26 10.46 -33.69
CA TRP A 617 5.27 11.64 -32.84
C TRP A 617 3.88 12.28 -32.84
N ALA A 618 3.30 12.49 -31.66
CA ALA A 618 1.99 13.10 -31.50
C ALA A 618 2.00 14.55 -32.05
N VAL A 619 1.01 14.89 -32.88
CA VAL A 619 0.81 16.24 -33.35
C VAL A 619 0.32 17.10 -32.18
N LYS A 620 0.92 18.28 -32.00
CA LYS A 620 0.53 19.23 -30.95
C LYS A 620 -0.97 19.55 -31.08
N ASP A 621 -1.68 19.47 -29.97
CA ASP A 621 -3.13 19.73 -29.84
C ASP A 621 -4.08 18.73 -30.57
N LEU A 622 -3.53 17.67 -31.20
CA LEU A 622 -4.26 16.59 -31.83
C LEU A 622 -3.78 15.24 -31.30
N SER A 623 -4.11 14.92 -30.05
CA SER A 623 -3.60 13.70 -29.37
C SER A 623 -3.93 12.38 -30.07
N TRP A 624 -4.96 12.38 -30.95
CA TRP A 624 -5.39 11.22 -31.72
C TRP A 624 -4.70 11.07 -33.10
N VAL A 625 -3.88 12.04 -33.52
CA VAL A 625 -3.11 11.99 -34.77
C VAL A 625 -1.62 12.07 -34.51
N ARG A 626 -0.87 11.20 -35.15
CA ARG A 626 0.58 11.14 -35.05
C ARG A 626 1.22 11.20 -36.41
N LEU A 627 2.36 11.87 -36.51
CA LEU A 627 3.26 11.75 -37.66
C LEU A 627 4.08 10.48 -37.48
N THR A 628 4.09 9.60 -38.46
CA THR A 628 4.83 8.34 -38.43
C THR A 628 5.91 8.33 -39.50
N GLY A 629 7.03 7.68 -39.20
CA GLY A 629 8.07 7.40 -40.17
C GLY A 629 8.75 6.08 -39.85
N SER A 630 9.00 5.27 -40.89
CA SER A 630 9.70 4.01 -40.74
C SER A 630 10.56 3.67 -41.95
N ILE A 631 11.45 2.73 -41.78
CA ILE A 631 12.22 2.07 -42.83
C ILE A 631 11.91 0.59 -42.77
N GLU A 632 11.39 0.10 -43.88
CA GLU A 632 11.13 -1.32 -44.06
C GLU A 632 12.22 -1.97 -44.88
N VAL A 633 12.64 -3.15 -44.47
CA VAL A 633 13.57 -4.01 -45.23
C VAL A 633 12.83 -5.28 -45.61
N MET A 634 12.40 -5.32 -46.87
CA MET A 634 11.63 -6.44 -47.42
C MET A 634 12.54 -7.62 -47.71
N ASN A 635 11.99 -8.83 -47.56
CA ASN A 635 12.65 -10.11 -47.85
C ASN A 635 13.93 -10.42 -47.05
N LEU A 636 14.16 -9.77 -45.91
CA LEU A 636 15.34 -10.03 -45.09
C LEU A 636 15.46 -11.51 -44.67
N VAL A 637 14.32 -12.15 -44.34
CA VAL A 637 14.29 -13.55 -43.90
C VAL A 637 14.63 -14.53 -45.02
N THR A 638 14.24 -14.22 -46.25
CA THR A 638 14.53 -15.05 -47.44
C THR A 638 15.91 -14.76 -48.04
N ALA A 639 16.54 -13.67 -47.64
CA ALA A 639 17.87 -13.26 -48.08
C ALA A 639 19.02 -14.12 -47.52
N PHE A 640 18.80 -14.79 -46.39
CA PHE A 640 19.79 -15.72 -45.83
C PHE A 640 19.84 -17.04 -46.65
N GLY A 641 20.51 -17.01 -47.79
CA GLY A 641 20.69 -18.21 -48.62
C GLY A 641 20.62 -17.98 -50.12
N SER A 642 20.24 -16.78 -50.60
CA SER A 642 20.26 -16.41 -52.00
C SER A 642 21.38 -15.43 -52.35
N SER A 643 21.97 -15.54 -53.52
CA SER A 643 23.01 -14.64 -53.97
C SER A 643 22.61 -14.09 -55.37
N PRO A 644 22.43 -12.77 -55.57
CA PRO A 644 22.34 -11.71 -54.51
C PRO A 644 21.03 -11.76 -53.71
N PRO A 645 21.02 -11.26 -52.47
CA PRO A 645 19.81 -11.27 -51.67
C PRO A 645 18.77 -10.28 -52.27
N PRO A 646 17.52 -10.69 -52.47
CA PRO A 646 16.47 -9.82 -53.02
C PRO A 646 15.90 -8.83 -52.00
N VAL A 647 16.76 -7.99 -51.43
CA VAL A 647 16.41 -7.04 -50.38
C VAL A 647 15.95 -5.73 -51.02
N ALA A 648 14.80 -5.20 -50.60
CA ALA A 648 14.35 -3.86 -50.94
C ALA A 648 14.19 -3.02 -49.66
N PHE A 649 14.53 -1.74 -49.74
CA PHE A 649 14.37 -0.75 -48.68
C PHE A 649 13.19 0.16 -49.02
N VAL A 650 12.27 0.34 -48.07
CA VAL A 650 11.09 1.19 -48.26
C VAL A 650 11.02 2.22 -47.12
N PRO A 651 11.65 3.40 -47.27
CA PRO A 651 11.38 4.51 -46.38
C PRO A 651 9.96 5.02 -46.57
N VAL A 652 9.18 5.11 -45.51
CA VAL A 652 7.79 5.60 -45.52
C VAL A 652 7.60 6.67 -44.45
N ILE A 653 6.73 7.62 -44.76
CA ILE A 653 6.22 8.62 -43.84
C ILE A 653 4.70 8.69 -43.94
N GLY A 654 4.01 9.05 -42.89
CA GLY A 654 2.56 9.11 -42.92
C GLY A 654 1.91 9.57 -41.63
N LEU A 655 0.68 9.17 -41.49
CA LEU A 655 -0.15 9.47 -40.32
C LEU A 655 -0.59 8.17 -39.66
N ASP A 656 -0.59 8.22 -38.33
CA ASP A 656 -1.15 7.18 -37.47
C ASP A 656 -2.32 7.81 -36.70
N ALA A 657 -3.53 7.29 -36.84
CA ALA A 657 -4.71 7.75 -36.14
C ALA A 657 -5.07 6.78 -35.00
N LEU A 658 -5.07 7.30 -33.77
CA LEU A 658 -5.43 6.54 -32.57
C LEU A 658 -6.83 6.94 -32.11
N PRO A 659 -7.86 6.13 -32.37
CA PRO A 659 -9.19 6.41 -31.86
C PRO A 659 -9.21 6.20 -30.34
N SER A 660 -9.25 7.29 -29.59
CA SER A 660 -9.25 7.27 -28.12
C SER A 660 -10.46 6.52 -27.52
N SER A 661 -11.56 6.45 -28.29
CA SER A 661 -12.78 5.73 -27.89
C SER A 661 -12.68 4.20 -27.98
N LEU A 662 -11.68 3.67 -28.71
CA LEU A 662 -11.47 2.23 -28.89
C LEU A 662 -10.24 1.70 -28.15
N GLY A 663 -9.48 2.58 -27.51
CA GLY A 663 -8.25 2.25 -26.80
C GLY A 663 -8.46 2.01 -25.31
N SER A 664 -7.74 1.03 -24.79
CA SER A 664 -7.57 0.80 -23.36
C SER A 664 -6.08 0.69 -23.04
N PRO A 665 -5.65 0.78 -21.78
CA PRO A 665 -4.25 0.55 -21.40
C PRO A 665 -3.71 -0.80 -21.88
N ALA A 666 -4.58 -1.81 -21.97
CA ALA A 666 -4.21 -3.14 -22.41
C ALA A 666 -4.21 -3.30 -23.93
N PHE A 667 -4.99 -2.52 -24.67
CA PHE A 667 -5.15 -2.65 -26.11
C PHE A 667 -5.37 -1.30 -26.77
N GLN A 668 -4.51 -0.94 -27.73
CA GLN A 668 -4.56 0.33 -28.43
C GLN A 668 -4.52 0.11 -29.92
N PRO A 669 -5.68 0.18 -30.57
CA PRO A 669 -5.74 0.13 -32.01
C PRO A 669 -5.28 1.46 -32.63
N SER A 670 -4.64 1.39 -33.77
CA SER A 670 -4.32 2.53 -34.60
C SER A 670 -4.53 2.22 -36.08
N PHE A 671 -4.84 3.24 -36.87
CA PHE A 671 -4.99 3.16 -38.30
C PHE A 671 -3.89 3.96 -38.96
N LEU A 672 -3.17 3.32 -39.89
CA LEU A 672 -2.00 3.86 -40.54
C LEU A 672 -2.29 4.19 -42.02
N LEU A 673 -1.84 5.35 -42.44
CA LEU A 673 -1.79 5.74 -43.83
C LEU A 673 -0.40 6.33 -44.10
N ARG A 674 0.36 5.66 -44.95
CA ARG A 674 1.75 6.00 -45.21
C ARG A 674 2.02 6.08 -46.70
N GLY A 675 2.97 6.93 -47.07
CA GLY A 675 3.50 7.01 -48.43
C GLY A 675 5.02 6.95 -48.39
N GLY A 676 5.61 6.30 -49.35
CA GLY A 676 7.05 6.13 -49.39
C GLY A 676 7.55 5.80 -50.79
N TYR A 677 8.80 5.38 -50.84
CA TYR A 677 9.44 4.98 -52.07
C TYR A 677 10.25 3.69 -51.83
N MET A 678 9.94 2.64 -52.58
CA MET A 678 10.69 1.41 -52.53
C MET A 678 11.97 1.56 -53.35
N LEU A 679 13.10 1.35 -52.69
CA LEU A 679 14.43 1.27 -53.28
C LEU A 679 14.80 -0.19 -53.45
N SER A 680 14.78 -0.71 -54.65
CA SER A 680 15.19 -2.07 -54.95
C SER A 680 16.54 -2.09 -55.66
N PRO A 681 17.58 -2.66 -55.06
CA PRO A 681 18.86 -2.83 -55.74
C PRO A 681 18.87 -3.90 -56.80
N ASN A 682 17.78 -4.65 -56.96
CA ASN A 682 17.66 -5.78 -57.87
C ASN A 682 16.81 -5.44 -59.09
N ASP A 683 17.04 -6.16 -60.21
CA ASP A 683 16.28 -6.02 -61.45
C ASP A 683 14.99 -6.88 -61.47
N SER A 684 14.63 -7.49 -60.38
CA SER A 684 13.39 -8.27 -60.24
C SER A 684 12.73 -8.04 -58.87
N PHE A 685 11.40 -7.93 -58.87
CA PHE A 685 10.58 -7.81 -57.70
C PHE A 685 9.27 -8.60 -57.86
N GLY A 686 8.90 -9.42 -56.86
CA GLY A 686 7.69 -10.24 -56.89
C GLY A 686 7.68 -11.30 -57.99
N GLY A 687 8.85 -11.76 -58.44
CA GLY A 687 8.98 -12.78 -59.48
C GLY A 687 8.92 -12.23 -60.91
N SER A 688 8.79 -10.92 -61.09
CA SER A 688 8.80 -10.26 -62.42
C SER A 688 10.10 -9.46 -62.59
N SER A 689 10.72 -9.55 -63.76
CA SER A 689 11.87 -8.71 -64.13
C SER A 689 11.40 -7.28 -64.39
N CYS A 690 12.16 -6.31 -63.92
CA CYS A 690 11.91 -4.88 -64.12
C CYS A 690 12.86 -4.38 -65.19
N GLU A 691 12.32 -3.99 -66.36
CA GLU A 691 13.08 -3.35 -67.43
C GLU A 691 13.06 -1.83 -67.26
N GLY A 692 14.21 -1.20 -67.01
CA GLY A 692 14.35 0.24 -66.89
C GLY A 692 15.57 0.74 -67.68
N GLN A 693 15.40 1.82 -68.42
CA GLN A 693 16.45 2.39 -69.25
C GLN A 693 17.40 3.38 -68.57
N ASP A 694 17.13 3.82 -67.37
CA ASP A 694 17.94 4.83 -66.71
C ASP A 694 18.77 4.25 -65.54
N ARG A 695 20.09 4.17 -65.77
CA ARG A 695 21.10 3.73 -64.80
C ARG A 695 21.32 4.68 -63.58
N VAL A 696 20.46 5.70 -63.42
CA VAL A 696 20.59 6.70 -62.33
C VAL A 696 19.71 6.34 -61.13
N THR A 697 18.72 5.47 -61.30
CA THR A 697 17.88 4.97 -60.19
C THR A 697 18.48 3.72 -59.55
N ILE A 698 18.40 3.60 -58.24
CA ILE A 698 18.90 2.48 -57.46
C ILE A 698 18.06 1.22 -57.78
N GLY A 699 18.38 0.58 -58.92
CA GLY A 699 17.70 -0.60 -59.41
C GLY A 699 16.40 -0.32 -60.21
N ALA A 700 16.15 -1.14 -61.25
CA ALA A 700 15.04 -0.97 -62.17
C ALA A 700 13.63 -1.19 -61.53
N CYS A 701 13.57 -1.79 -60.37
CA CYS A 701 12.34 -2.07 -59.61
C CYS A 701 11.96 -1.00 -58.60
N SER A 702 12.72 0.07 -58.47
CA SER A 702 12.42 1.18 -57.54
C SER A 702 11.12 1.92 -57.98
N ARG A 703 10.20 2.14 -56.99
CA ARG A 703 8.87 2.70 -57.27
C ARG A 703 8.22 3.33 -56.06
N PRO A 704 7.23 4.19 -56.20
CA PRO A 704 6.42 4.66 -55.10
C PRO A 704 5.75 3.53 -54.34
N ALA A 705 5.51 3.74 -53.07
CA ALA A 705 4.78 2.84 -52.17
C ALA A 705 3.67 3.61 -51.47
N VAL A 706 2.49 3.06 -51.42
CA VAL A 706 1.39 3.55 -50.58
C VAL A 706 0.94 2.43 -49.69
N GLU A 707 0.85 2.72 -48.42
CA GLU A 707 0.50 1.73 -47.41
C GLU A 707 -0.67 2.22 -46.57
N THR A 708 -1.58 1.32 -46.30
CA THR A 708 -2.67 1.54 -45.37
C THR A 708 -2.86 0.29 -44.53
N GLY A 709 -3.26 0.46 -43.29
CA GLY A 709 -3.44 -0.70 -42.42
C GLY A 709 -3.87 -0.35 -41.01
N ALA A 710 -3.80 -1.34 -40.18
CA ALA A 710 -4.08 -1.23 -38.78
C ALA A 710 -2.91 -1.80 -37.94
N ALA A 711 -2.64 -1.17 -36.84
CA ALA A 711 -1.76 -1.72 -35.81
C ALA A 711 -2.51 -1.77 -34.49
N ALA A 712 -2.06 -2.62 -33.60
CA ALA A 712 -2.52 -2.66 -32.23
C ALA A 712 -1.32 -2.78 -31.29
N ALA A 713 -1.22 -1.90 -30.32
CA ALA A 713 -0.30 -2.06 -29.23
C ALA A 713 -1.01 -2.83 -28.10
N ILE A 714 -0.41 -3.94 -27.69
CA ILE A 714 -0.88 -4.75 -26.58
C ILE A 714 0.01 -4.45 -25.40
N VAL A 715 -0.60 -3.98 -24.30
CA VAL A 715 0.07 -3.61 -23.07
C VAL A 715 1.23 -2.60 -23.29
N GLY A 716 1.09 -1.75 -24.31
CA GLY A 716 2.07 -0.70 -24.63
C GLY A 716 3.41 -1.17 -25.19
N VAL A 717 3.68 -2.47 -25.25
CA VAL A 717 4.99 -3.03 -25.64
C VAL A 717 4.92 -3.94 -26.84
N LEU A 718 3.92 -4.80 -26.92
CA LEU A 718 3.77 -5.71 -28.04
C LEU A 718 3.01 -5.02 -29.16
N ARG A 719 3.58 -4.94 -30.37
CA ARG A 719 2.93 -4.36 -31.56
C ARG A 719 2.55 -5.44 -32.55
N LEU A 720 1.25 -5.56 -32.81
CA LEU A 720 0.71 -6.30 -33.94
C LEU A 720 0.38 -5.31 -35.05
N GLN A 721 0.76 -5.60 -36.28
CA GLN A 721 0.53 -4.72 -37.39
C GLN A 721 0.11 -5.52 -38.63
N LEU A 722 -0.92 -5.04 -39.33
CA LEU A 722 -1.38 -5.57 -40.60
C LEU A 722 -1.44 -4.43 -41.60
N MET A 723 -0.51 -4.42 -42.55
CA MET A 723 -0.41 -3.39 -43.59
C MET A 723 -0.79 -3.97 -44.95
N PHE A 724 -1.45 -3.17 -45.75
CA PHE A 724 -1.70 -3.39 -47.13
C PHE A 724 -0.86 -2.37 -47.92
N ALA A 725 0.16 -2.87 -48.57
CA ALA A 725 1.06 -2.05 -49.36
C ALA A 725 0.69 -2.17 -50.88
N TRP A 726 0.61 -1.04 -51.55
CA TRP A 726 0.41 -0.96 -52.99
C TRP A 726 1.61 -0.28 -53.62
N TYR A 727 2.20 -0.99 -54.56
CA TYR A 727 3.29 -0.53 -55.38
C TYR A 727 2.76 -0.29 -56.80
N PRO A 728 2.56 0.96 -57.22
CA PRO A 728 2.02 1.28 -58.54
C PRO A 728 2.84 0.70 -59.69
N PRO A 729 2.24 0.48 -60.88
CA PRO A 729 2.98 0.11 -62.06
C PRO A 729 4.08 1.12 -62.36
N ALA A 730 5.30 0.66 -62.61
CA ALA A 730 6.43 1.50 -62.97
C ALA A 730 7.41 0.72 -63.90
N PHE A 731 8.00 1.41 -64.81
CA PHE A 731 9.09 0.90 -65.67
C PHE A 731 8.78 -0.46 -66.36
N GLY A 732 7.59 -0.63 -66.91
CA GLY A 732 7.21 -1.85 -67.63
C GLY A 732 6.75 -3.02 -66.73
N SER A 733 6.90 -2.91 -65.42
CA SER A 733 6.44 -3.92 -64.49
C SER A 733 5.03 -3.62 -63.94
N PRO A 734 4.16 -4.63 -63.80
CA PRO A 734 2.80 -4.44 -63.26
C PRO A 734 2.82 -3.96 -61.80
N GLY A 735 1.76 -3.29 -61.35
CA GLY A 735 1.57 -2.95 -59.95
C GLY A 735 1.46 -4.19 -59.07
N LEU A 736 1.96 -4.11 -57.87
CA LEU A 736 1.94 -5.20 -56.90
C LEU A 736 1.20 -4.78 -55.62
N TRP A 737 0.37 -5.68 -55.13
CA TRP A 737 -0.24 -5.58 -53.83
C TRP A 737 0.47 -6.57 -52.87
N ALA A 738 0.78 -6.10 -51.66
CA ALA A 738 1.33 -6.94 -50.63
C ALA A 738 0.54 -6.80 -49.34
N VAL A 739 0.37 -7.89 -48.66
CA VAL A 739 -0.16 -7.92 -47.26
C VAL A 739 0.98 -8.24 -46.35
N LEU A 740 1.26 -7.35 -45.42
CA LEU A 740 2.42 -7.37 -44.52
C LEU A 740 1.96 -7.52 -43.06
N PRO A 741 1.64 -8.76 -42.64
CA PRO A 741 1.44 -9.03 -41.24
C PRO A 741 2.78 -8.98 -40.51
N SER A 742 2.86 -8.30 -39.38
CA SER A 742 4.07 -8.21 -38.57
C SER A 742 3.77 -8.18 -37.10
N LEU A 743 4.71 -8.68 -36.33
CA LEU A 743 4.68 -8.72 -34.87
C LEU A 743 6.02 -8.17 -34.35
N GLY A 744 6.00 -7.40 -33.31
CA GLY A 744 7.22 -6.87 -32.72
C GLY A 744 6.99 -6.11 -31.44
N PHE A 745 7.93 -5.26 -31.16
CA PHE A 745 7.95 -4.46 -29.94
C PHE A 745 7.87 -2.98 -30.25
N GLN A 746 7.22 -2.24 -29.35
CA GLN A 746 7.27 -0.78 -29.34
C GLN A 746 7.63 -0.26 -27.96
N LEU A 747 8.25 0.91 -27.93
CA LEU A 747 8.56 1.64 -26.72
C LEU A 747 7.95 3.04 -26.83
N GLY A 748 7.23 3.47 -25.80
CA GLY A 748 6.67 4.80 -25.69
C GLY A 748 7.61 5.72 -24.87
N PHE A 749 7.68 7.01 -25.30
CA PHE A 749 8.50 8.04 -24.67
C PHE A 749 7.68 9.27 -24.30
#